data_54e4c1928d5639a6d7a07ec9aedf96b7
#
_entry.id   54e4c1928d5639a6d7a07ec9aedf96b7
#
_cell.length_a   1.000
_cell.length_b   1.000
_cell.length_c   1.000
_cell.angle_alpha   90.00
_cell.angle_beta   90.00
_cell.angle_gamma   90.00
#
_symmetry.space_group_name_H-M   'P 1'
#
loop_
_entity.id
_entity.type
_entity.pdbx_description
1 polymer ?
#
loop_
_entity_poly.entity_id
_entity_poly.type
_entity_poly.pdbx_seq_one_letter_code
_entity_poly.pdbx_strand_id
1 'polypeptide(L)'
;MTNSRHALWTGLIAVVAACSSAAWLGARQQSTLSGATPPNGGIWLDSLDVSKIAMRPAGRGGGGRAGAAPTTPPPPPTYVLGGVTYAHTIPVTSDTDFTIDLKGAATRFEAMVGIDDAASAGRGDQPPVSRGSAVFGVWVDGKKVADSGVMKGLDQPKRLVADLKGAKRLTLAVNDANDGTGSDNANWAGALIMTPDGTQTRPEILAPVVEPAPPIASSRTSAPQLNSPKITGATPGRPFMFMIPASGDEPLTFAATNLPEGLSLDAKTGLITGALKNAGRTDVDVTVTNAKGKTTGKITIVGGDHMLALTPPLGWNSWNAWGNTVTADKVRLSAEGMVKSGLARHGYTYINIDDVWEGGNEPNPATGRGRNVAAGRDAKGEILTNANFADVKGLVDYIHGLGLKAGIYSSPGPTTCQGLVATYQHELQDVRTWAKWGFDYIKYDWCSYSSIAPTPTLEQRKTPYRVLRAALNDIDRDMIYSLCQYGAGNVWEWGNDPDIRGNLWRMTGDIRDSWASMAGIGFQQTGREKYAGPGHWNDTDMLVVGMVGWSQGSRPTNLTPNEQLTHIALWALQAAPMLIGADLSKIDEWTTNVLGNREVLAVNQDVLGKPAGRLSSDGWVDVWARPLEDGSMAVGLFNRSPEPAAMSVKFSELGLSGSQRVRDLWQQKDLGASRDQFSATVPRHGVVLVKIGK
;
A
#
# COMPACT_ATOMS: atom_id res chain seq x y z
N MET A 1 -45.64 -58.95 -15.41
CA MET A 1 -44.44 -58.35 -14.83
C MET A 1 -43.27 -58.38 -15.82
N THR A 2 -43.38 -57.67 -16.92
CA THR A 2 -42.30 -57.54 -17.91
C THR A 2 -42.55 -56.29 -18.75
N ASN A 3 -42.20 -55.10 -18.22
CA ASN A 3 -42.11 -53.85 -19.02
C ASN A 3 -41.38 -52.69 -18.34
N SER A 4 -40.46 -52.93 -17.34
CA SER A 4 -39.73 -51.84 -16.69
C SER A 4 -38.20 -51.86 -16.86
N ARG A 5 -37.65 -52.75 -17.69
CA ARG A 5 -36.18 -52.84 -17.89
C ARG A 5 -35.66 -52.17 -19.17
N HIS A 6 -36.52 -51.84 -20.14
CA HIS A 6 -36.07 -51.21 -21.40
C HIS A 6 -36.03 -49.67 -21.37
N ALA A 7 -36.72 -48.99 -20.44
CA ALA A 7 -36.70 -47.52 -20.32
C ALA A 7 -35.45 -46.98 -19.60
N LEU A 8 -34.77 -47.80 -18.78
CA LEU A 8 -33.58 -47.41 -18.07
C LEU A 8 -32.28 -47.45 -18.90
N TRP A 9 -32.26 -48.28 -19.96
CA TRP A 9 -31.09 -48.39 -20.84
C TRP A 9 -31.01 -47.29 -21.91
N THR A 10 -32.13 -46.79 -22.40
CA THR A 10 -32.16 -45.68 -23.37
C THR A 10 -31.82 -44.34 -22.72
N GLY A 11 -32.16 -44.11 -21.44
CA GLY A 11 -31.77 -42.92 -20.71
C GLY A 11 -30.25 -42.86 -20.41
N LEU A 12 -29.63 -43.99 -20.09
CA LEU A 12 -28.22 -44.08 -19.78
C LEU A 12 -27.31 -43.86 -20.99
N ILE A 13 -27.72 -44.36 -22.16
CA ILE A 13 -26.97 -44.18 -23.42
C ILE A 13 -27.06 -42.74 -23.91
N ALA A 14 -28.19 -42.06 -23.75
CA ALA A 14 -28.32 -40.64 -24.12
C ALA A 14 -27.51 -39.71 -23.21
N VAL A 15 -27.43 -40.00 -21.91
CA VAL A 15 -26.62 -39.21 -20.96
C VAL A 15 -25.12 -39.45 -21.16
N VAL A 16 -24.70 -40.69 -21.41
CA VAL A 16 -23.29 -41.00 -21.69
C VAL A 16 -22.86 -40.44 -23.06
N ALA A 17 -23.74 -40.45 -24.07
CA ALA A 17 -23.45 -39.84 -25.37
C ALA A 17 -23.40 -38.29 -25.31
N ALA A 18 -24.27 -37.67 -24.50
CA ALA A 18 -24.22 -36.20 -24.27
C ALA A 18 -23.01 -35.78 -23.46
N CYS A 19 -22.63 -36.53 -22.43
CA CYS A 19 -21.41 -36.26 -21.66
C CYS A 19 -20.11 -36.51 -22.47
N SER A 20 -20.11 -37.58 -23.31
CA SER A 20 -18.96 -37.86 -24.18
C SER A 20 -18.82 -36.86 -25.32
N SER A 21 -19.93 -36.38 -25.90
CA SER A 21 -19.89 -35.33 -26.94
C SER A 21 -19.50 -33.96 -26.40
N ALA A 22 -19.95 -33.62 -25.20
CA ALA A 22 -19.52 -32.37 -24.53
C ALA A 22 -18.04 -32.39 -24.12
N ALA A 23 -17.56 -33.52 -23.60
CA ALA A 23 -16.15 -33.74 -23.29
C ALA A 23 -15.27 -33.77 -24.54
N TRP A 24 -15.77 -34.36 -25.65
CA TRP A 24 -15.05 -34.43 -26.93
C TRP A 24 -15.02 -33.09 -27.67
N LEU A 25 -16.08 -32.28 -27.59
CA LEU A 25 -16.13 -30.89 -28.05
C LEU A 25 -15.21 -30.00 -27.23
N GLY A 26 -15.18 -30.18 -25.92
CA GLY A 26 -14.26 -29.46 -25.02
C GLY A 26 -12.78 -29.74 -25.31
N ALA A 27 -12.43 -31.01 -25.49
CA ALA A 27 -11.07 -31.43 -25.81
C ALA A 27 -10.62 -30.95 -27.21
N ARG A 28 -11.50 -30.98 -28.25
CA ARG A 28 -11.18 -30.41 -29.58
C ARG A 28 -10.99 -28.90 -29.54
N GLN A 29 -11.77 -28.17 -28.76
CA GLN A 29 -11.64 -26.70 -28.62
C GLN A 29 -10.40 -26.32 -27.82
N GLN A 30 -10.03 -27.09 -26.82
CA GLN A 30 -8.79 -26.90 -26.07
C GLN A 30 -7.56 -27.10 -26.96
N SER A 31 -7.58 -28.07 -27.87
CA SER A 31 -6.50 -28.32 -28.84
C SER A 31 -6.30 -27.15 -29.83
N THR A 32 -7.37 -26.41 -30.15
CA THR A 32 -7.29 -25.27 -31.07
C THR A 32 -6.57 -24.06 -30.43
N LEU A 33 -6.83 -23.77 -29.14
CA LEU A 33 -6.22 -22.65 -28.42
C LEU A 33 -4.79 -22.95 -27.93
N SER A 34 -4.37 -24.22 -27.84
CA SER A 34 -3.00 -24.61 -27.53
C SER A 34 -2.10 -24.75 -28.78
N GLY A 35 -2.66 -24.67 -29.97
CA GLY A 35 -1.95 -24.80 -31.24
C GLY A 35 -1.07 -23.58 -31.58
N ALA A 36 -0.04 -23.77 -32.41
CA ALA A 36 0.86 -22.71 -32.86
C ALA A 36 0.27 -21.87 -34.02
N THR A 37 -0.70 -22.39 -34.78
CA THR A 37 -1.30 -21.69 -35.94
C THR A 37 -2.73 -21.28 -35.61
N PRO A 38 -3.13 -20.01 -35.83
CA PRO A 38 -4.49 -19.59 -35.61
C PRO A 38 -5.42 -20.17 -36.70
N PRO A 39 -6.72 -20.34 -36.41
CA PRO A 39 -7.70 -20.65 -37.44
C PRO A 39 -7.83 -19.51 -38.45
N ASN A 40 -8.44 -19.78 -39.63
CA ASN A 40 -8.69 -18.72 -40.62
C ASN A 40 -9.44 -17.53 -40.00
N GLY A 41 -8.96 -16.31 -40.26
CA GLY A 41 -9.49 -15.09 -39.65
C GLY A 41 -9.09 -14.91 -38.18
N GLY A 42 -8.29 -15.80 -37.59
CA GLY A 42 -7.82 -15.72 -36.23
C GLY A 42 -6.54 -14.90 -36.09
N ILE A 43 -6.45 -14.09 -35.05
CA ILE A 43 -5.29 -13.29 -34.69
C ILE A 43 -4.94 -13.59 -33.24
N TRP A 44 -3.75 -14.18 -33.00
CA TRP A 44 -3.24 -14.37 -31.65
C TRP A 44 -2.94 -13.01 -31.01
N LEU A 45 -3.37 -12.82 -29.79
CA LEU A 45 -3.23 -11.54 -29.08
C LEU A 45 -1.77 -11.18 -28.81
N ASP A 46 -0.91 -12.16 -28.54
CA ASP A 46 0.54 -11.97 -28.36
C ASP A 46 1.30 -11.66 -29.67
N SER A 47 0.64 -11.76 -30.84
CA SER A 47 1.17 -11.29 -32.11
C SER A 47 0.94 -9.80 -32.36
N LEU A 48 0.23 -9.11 -31.48
CA LEU A 48 0.07 -7.66 -31.46
C LEU A 48 1.26 -7.01 -30.73
N ASP A 49 1.31 -5.68 -30.69
CA ASP A 49 2.34 -4.95 -29.93
C ASP A 49 2.07 -5.05 -28.40
N VAL A 50 2.54 -6.13 -27.80
CA VAL A 50 2.41 -6.41 -26.36
C VAL A 50 3.33 -5.54 -25.48
N SER A 51 4.20 -4.69 -26.06
CA SER A 51 5.07 -3.79 -25.27
C SER A 51 4.28 -2.76 -24.45
N LYS A 52 3.02 -2.55 -24.81
CA LYS A 52 2.06 -1.68 -24.13
C LYS A 52 1.36 -2.34 -22.93
N ILE A 53 1.58 -3.64 -22.69
CA ILE A 53 1.03 -4.38 -21.56
C ILE A 53 2.08 -4.48 -20.47
N ALA A 54 1.70 -4.27 -19.21
CA ALA A 54 2.53 -4.58 -18.06
C ALA A 54 2.66 -6.10 -17.88
N MET A 55 3.51 -6.73 -18.70
CA MET A 55 3.71 -8.17 -18.68
C MET A 55 4.61 -8.59 -17.52
N ARG A 56 4.33 -9.78 -16.97
CA ARG A 56 5.21 -10.43 -15.99
C ARG A 56 6.57 -10.73 -16.65
N PRO A 57 7.70 -10.29 -16.05
CA PRO A 57 9.01 -10.66 -16.56
C PRO A 57 9.17 -12.19 -16.62
N ALA A 58 9.70 -12.70 -17.73
CA ALA A 58 10.00 -14.11 -17.87
C ALA A 58 11.04 -14.54 -16.83
N GLY A 59 10.65 -15.41 -15.92
CA GLY A 59 11.46 -16.16 -14.97
C GLY A 59 12.60 -15.42 -14.26
N ARG A 60 12.31 -14.87 -13.07
CA ARG A 60 13.23 -14.90 -11.92
C ARG A 60 12.40 -15.10 -10.66
N GLY A 61 12.23 -16.35 -10.29
CA GLY A 61 11.88 -16.67 -8.90
C GLY A 61 13.09 -16.39 -8.03
N GLY A 62 12.89 -15.57 -6.98
CA GLY A 62 13.84 -15.37 -5.90
C GLY A 62 14.91 -14.33 -6.17
N GLY A 63 15.03 -13.33 -5.26
CA GLY A 63 16.09 -12.33 -5.25
C GLY A 63 17.49 -12.96 -5.28
N GLY A 64 18.08 -13.04 -6.46
CA GLY A 64 19.46 -13.44 -6.69
C GLY A 64 20.25 -12.24 -7.19
N ARG A 65 21.39 -11.99 -6.56
CA ARG A 65 22.44 -11.05 -7.00
C ARG A 65 22.62 -11.08 -8.52
N ALA A 66 22.76 -9.92 -9.12
CA ALA A 66 23.15 -9.75 -10.52
C ALA A 66 24.47 -10.51 -10.80
N GLY A 67 24.35 -11.71 -11.37
CA GLY A 67 25.44 -12.42 -12.02
C GLY A 67 25.57 -11.95 -13.46
N ALA A 68 26.75 -12.13 -14.07
CA ALA A 68 27.00 -11.79 -15.45
C ALA A 68 25.90 -12.35 -16.38
N ALA A 69 25.48 -11.54 -17.36
CA ALA A 69 24.47 -11.93 -18.34
C ALA A 69 24.90 -13.23 -19.05
N PRO A 70 24.00 -14.21 -19.20
CA PRO A 70 24.32 -15.43 -19.94
C PRO A 70 24.63 -15.10 -21.40
N THR A 71 25.63 -15.75 -21.94
CA THR A 71 26.14 -15.54 -23.31
C THR A 71 25.20 -16.08 -24.40
N THR A 72 24.14 -16.82 -24.02
CA THR A 72 23.07 -17.31 -24.91
C THR A 72 21.74 -16.84 -24.37
N PRO A 73 20.83 -16.28 -25.23
CA PRO A 73 19.47 -15.96 -24.78
C PRO A 73 18.77 -17.23 -24.27
N PRO A 74 18.09 -17.16 -23.12
CA PRO A 74 17.31 -18.30 -22.66
C PRO A 74 16.21 -18.63 -23.69
N PRO A 75 15.81 -19.91 -23.79
CA PRO A 75 14.68 -20.28 -24.64
C PRO A 75 13.42 -19.47 -24.21
N PRO A 76 12.48 -19.21 -25.13
CA PRO A 76 11.23 -18.56 -24.78
C PRO A 76 10.57 -19.28 -23.60
N PRO A 77 10.02 -18.54 -22.63
CA PRO A 77 9.36 -19.16 -21.48
C PRO A 77 8.15 -19.98 -21.95
N THR A 78 8.02 -21.17 -21.40
CA THR A 78 6.87 -22.05 -21.65
C THR A 78 5.87 -21.90 -20.52
N TYR A 79 4.60 -21.63 -20.83
CA TYR A 79 3.54 -21.48 -19.86
C TYR A 79 2.62 -22.71 -19.87
N VAL A 80 2.36 -23.25 -18.68
CA VAL A 80 1.58 -24.46 -18.48
C VAL A 80 0.41 -24.15 -17.56
N LEU A 81 -0.81 -24.46 -18.01
CA LEU A 81 -2.04 -24.32 -17.23
C LEU A 81 -2.75 -25.67 -17.15
N GLY A 82 -2.91 -26.21 -15.94
CA GLY A 82 -3.57 -27.52 -15.71
C GLY A 82 -2.91 -28.65 -16.50
N GLY A 83 -1.59 -28.64 -16.63
CA GLY A 83 -0.80 -29.63 -17.39
C GLY A 83 -0.80 -29.44 -18.91
N VAL A 84 -1.45 -28.39 -19.45
CA VAL A 84 -1.47 -28.09 -20.90
C VAL A 84 -0.52 -26.95 -21.21
N THR A 85 0.39 -27.17 -22.17
CA THR A 85 1.30 -26.15 -22.69
C THR A 85 0.62 -25.33 -23.79
N TYR A 86 0.73 -24.01 -23.71
CA TYR A 86 0.20 -23.08 -24.70
C TYR A 86 1.32 -22.39 -25.47
N ALA A 87 1.24 -22.43 -26.81
CA ALA A 87 2.22 -21.79 -27.68
C ALA A 87 2.11 -20.25 -27.67
N HIS A 88 0.90 -19.74 -27.44
CA HIS A 88 0.58 -18.32 -27.41
C HIS A 88 0.03 -17.94 -26.04
N THR A 89 0.69 -17.04 -25.34
CA THR A 89 0.30 -16.67 -23.98
C THR A 89 0.74 -15.24 -23.66
N ILE A 90 -0.14 -14.48 -23.01
CA ILE A 90 0.19 -13.20 -22.39
C ILE A 90 0.26 -13.42 -20.87
N PRO A 91 1.47 -13.54 -20.31
CA PRO A 91 1.67 -13.66 -18.88
C PRO A 91 1.56 -12.29 -18.22
N VAL A 92 0.68 -12.19 -17.22
CA VAL A 92 0.48 -10.98 -16.42
C VAL A 92 0.56 -11.30 -14.93
N THR A 93 0.70 -10.28 -14.10
CA THR A 93 0.40 -10.38 -12.67
C THR A 93 -1.06 -10.00 -12.45
N SER A 94 -1.61 -10.38 -11.28
CA SER A 94 -2.90 -9.82 -10.86
C SER A 94 -2.86 -8.28 -10.77
N ASP A 95 -4.02 -7.65 -10.77
CA ASP A 95 -4.23 -6.21 -10.84
C ASP A 95 -3.59 -5.55 -12.10
N THR A 96 -3.72 -6.25 -13.22
CA THR A 96 -3.30 -5.77 -14.55
C THR A 96 -4.50 -5.69 -15.48
N ASP A 97 -4.61 -4.59 -16.23
CA ASP A 97 -5.59 -4.43 -17.29
C ASP A 97 -4.97 -3.82 -18.55
N PHE A 98 -5.56 -4.13 -19.71
CA PHE A 98 -5.19 -3.53 -20.99
C PHE A 98 -6.33 -3.54 -21.97
N THR A 99 -6.37 -2.56 -22.85
CA THR A 99 -7.46 -2.34 -23.80
C THR A 99 -6.96 -2.52 -25.24
N ILE A 100 -7.80 -3.13 -26.06
CA ILE A 100 -7.58 -3.40 -27.47
C ILE A 100 -8.60 -2.63 -28.29
N ASP A 101 -8.14 -1.79 -29.20
CA ASP A 101 -8.98 -1.20 -30.26
C ASP A 101 -9.24 -2.28 -31.33
N LEU A 102 -10.51 -2.66 -31.47
CA LEU A 102 -10.96 -3.69 -32.41
C LEU A 102 -11.16 -3.13 -33.83
N LYS A 103 -11.19 -1.80 -33.98
CA LYS A 103 -11.44 -1.10 -35.24
C LYS A 103 -12.72 -1.58 -35.94
N GLY A 104 -13.67 -2.14 -35.17
CA GLY A 104 -14.95 -2.65 -35.65
C GLY A 104 -14.87 -3.93 -36.51
N ALA A 105 -13.69 -4.54 -36.63
CA ALA A 105 -13.48 -5.71 -37.53
C ALA A 105 -13.56 -7.06 -36.84
N ALA A 106 -13.59 -7.11 -35.51
CA ALA A 106 -13.61 -8.35 -34.75
C ALA A 106 -15.03 -8.89 -34.58
N THR A 107 -15.14 -10.24 -34.56
CA THR A 107 -16.41 -10.94 -34.37
C THR A 107 -16.50 -11.69 -33.07
N ARG A 108 -15.37 -12.16 -32.52
CA ARG A 108 -15.31 -12.98 -31.31
C ARG A 108 -13.93 -12.89 -30.64
N PHE A 109 -13.91 -12.95 -29.33
CA PHE A 109 -12.73 -13.20 -28.52
C PHE A 109 -12.89 -14.52 -27.77
N GLU A 110 -11.79 -15.25 -27.61
CA GLU A 110 -11.70 -16.38 -26.71
C GLU A 110 -10.30 -16.58 -26.17
N ALA A 111 -10.20 -17.07 -24.94
CA ALA A 111 -8.94 -17.41 -24.28
C ALA A 111 -9.14 -18.50 -23.25
N MET A 112 -8.09 -19.26 -22.95
CA MET A 112 -7.98 -20.04 -21.73
C MET A 112 -7.31 -19.20 -20.67
N VAL A 113 -7.83 -19.20 -19.43
CA VAL A 113 -7.27 -18.41 -18.33
C VAL A 113 -6.95 -19.30 -17.14
N GLY A 114 -5.93 -18.95 -16.38
CA GLY A 114 -5.53 -19.70 -15.18
C GLY A 114 -4.23 -19.20 -14.58
N ILE A 115 -3.86 -19.79 -13.45
CA ILE A 115 -2.58 -19.58 -12.79
C ILE A 115 -1.56 -20.56 -13.35
N ASP A 116 -0.37 -20.10 -13.66
CA ASP A 116 0.73 -20.92 -14.17
C ASP A 116 1.09 -22.04 -13.18
N ASP A 117 1.17 -23.28 -13.66
CA ASP A 117 1.52 -24.44 -12.83
C ASP A 117 2.87 -24.27 -12.14
N ALA A 118 3.79 -23.51 -12.73
CA ALA A 118 5.10 -23.19 -12.13
C ALA A 118 4.98 -22.41 -10.81
N ALA A 119 3.91 -21.64 -10.60
CA ALA A 119 3.66 -20.95 -9.32
C ALA A 119 3.46 -21.93 -8.16
N SER A 120 2.89 -23.10 -8.46
CA SER A 120 2.53 -24.14 -7.51
C SER A 120 3.51 -25.32 -7.47
N ALA A 121 4.58 -25.29 -8.28
CA ALA A 121 5.56 -26.36 -8.33
C ALA A 121 6.18 -26.64 -6.95
N GLY A 122 6.33 -27.92 -6.62
CA GLY A 122 7.05 -28.34 -5.40
C GLY A 122 8.54 -27.99 -5.45
N ARG A 123 9.16 -27.86 -4.31
CA ARG A 123 10.62 -27.70 -4.20
C ARG A 123 11.26 -29.04 -3.85
N GLY A 124 12.15 -29.52 -4.75
CA GLY A 124 12.74 -30.85 -4.62
C GLY A 124 11.67 -31.94 -4.72
N ASP A 125 11.67 -32.89 -3.79
CA ASP A 125 10.71 -34.02 -3.75
C ASP A 125 9.35 -33.66 -3.10
N GLN A 126 9.10 -32.39 -2.83
CA GLN A 126 7.82 -31.94 -2.26
C GLN A 126 6.73 -31.92 -3.32
N PRO A 127 5.49 -32.38 -3.03
CA PRO A 127 4.40 -32.30 -3.96
C PRO A 127 4.03 -30.83 -4.29
N PRO A 128 3.42 -30.57 -5.46
CA PRO A 128 2.88 -29.25 -5.76
C PRO A 128 1.86 -28.79 -4.71
N VAL A 129 1.91 -27.51 -4.36
CA VAL A 129 0.97 -26.87 -3.41
C VAL A 129 0.31 -25.71 -4.13
N SER A 130 -1.03 -25.66 -4.11
CA SER A 130 -1.80 -24.56 -4.71
C SER A 130 -1.30 -23.21 -4.15
N ARG A 131 -0.85 -22.33 -5.03
CA ARG A 131 -0.36 -20.99 -4.74
C ARG A 131 -0.87 -20.01 -5.76
N GLY A 132 -1.17 -18.79 -5.28
CA GLY A 132 -1.73 -17.72 -6.09
C GLY A 132 -3.22 -17.92 -6.36
N SER A 133 -3.90 -16.81 -6.56
CA SER A 133 -5.30 -16.76 -6.97
C SER A 133 -5.54 -15.52 -7.84
N ALA A 134 -6.49 -15.60 -8.78
CA ALA A 134 -6.84 -14.48 -9.64
C ALA A 134 -8.28 -14.60 -10.15
N VAL A 135 -8.87 -13.45 -10.52
CA VAL A 135 -10.11 -13.38 -11.27
C VAL A 135 -9.83 -12.70 -12.60
N PHE A 136 -10.23 -13.34 -13.69
CA PHE A 136 -10.10 -12.82 -15.05
C PHE A 136 -11.43 -12.25 -15.50
N GLY A 137 -11.43 -11.02 -16.01
CA GLY A 137 -12.62 -10.37 -16.52
C GLY A 137 -12.45 -9.87 -17.96
N VAL A 138 -13.54 -9.86 -18.70
CA VAL A 138 -13.61 -9.40 -20.10
C VAL A 138 -14.68 -8.33 -20.21
N TRP A 139 -14.32 -7.16 -20.71
CA TRP A 139 -15.23 -6.04 -21.01
C TRP A 139 -15.27 -5.78 -22.51
N VAL A 140 -16.47 -5.52 -23.02
CA VAL A 140 -16.72 -5.10 -24.40
C VAL A 140 -17.43 -3.75 -24.36
N ASP A 141 -16.82 -2.74 -24.96
CA ASP A 141 -17.31 -1.35 -24.98
C ASP A 141 -17.72 -0.85 -23.57
N GLY A 142 -16.89 -1.16 -22.56
CA GLY A 142 -17.07 -0.75 -21.17
C GLY A 142 -18.03 -1.62 -20.35
N LYS A 143 -18.61 -2.68 -20.91
CA LYS A 143 -19.52 -3.59 -20.21
C LYS A 143 -18.84 -4.93 -19.95
N LYS A 144 -18.83 -5.40 -18.70
CA LYS A 144 -18.34 -6.73 -18.33
C LYS A 144 -19.25 -7.80 -18.96
N VAL A 145 -18.67 -8.67 -19.77
CA VAL A 145 -19.40 -9.72 -20.52
C VAL A 145 -18.99 -11.14 -20.12
N ALA A 146 -17.81 -11.30 -19.53
CA ALA A 146 -17.37 -12.60 -19.01
C ALA A 146 -16.49 -12.41 -17.77
N ASP A 147 -16.49 -13.43 -16.91
CA ASP A 147 -15.77 -13.46 -15.64
C ASP A 147 -15.39 -14.92 -15.31
N SER A 148 -14.16 -15.15 -14.85
CA SER A 148 -13.72 -16.51 -14.50
C SER A 148 -14.24 -16.96 -13.13
N GLY A 149 -14.64 -16.02 -12.25
CA GLY A 149 -14.64 -16.27 -10.82
C GLY A 149 -13.23 -16.52 -10.30
N VAL A 150 -13.08 -16.74 -9.01
CA VAL A 150 -11.76 -17.00 -8.39
C VAL A 150 -11.18 -18.29 -8.95
N MET A 151 -9.96 -18.21 -9.49
CA MET A 151 -9.14 -19.32 -9.92
C MET A 151 -7.89 -19.40 -9.03
N LYS A 152 -7.50 -20.60 -8.65
CA LYS A 152 -6.32 -20.85 -7.80
C LYS A 152 -5.26 -21.64 -8.57
N GLY A 153 -4.03 -21.60 -8.07
CA GLY A 153 -2.98 -22.46 -8.58
C GLY A 153 -3.43 -23.93 -8.58
N LEU A 154 -3.10 -24.68 -9.63
CA LEU A 154 -3.50 -26.06 -9.92
C LEU A 154 -4.97 -26.26 -10.34
N ASP A 155 -5.79 -25.22 -10.42
CA ASP A 155 -7.12 -25.32 -11.03
C ASP A 155 -6.99 -25.61 -12.54
N GLN A 156 -7.96 -26.33 -13.09
CA GLN A 156 -8.05 -26.50 -14.53
C GLN A 156 -8.33 -25.17 -15.23
N PRO A 157 -7.66 -24.88 -16.36
CA PRO A 157 -7.87 -23.63 -17.07
C PRO A 157 -9.31 -23.46 -17.50
N LYS A 158 -9.83 -22.23 -17.40
CA LYS A 158 -11.20 -21.88 -17.75
C LYS A 158 -11.24 -21.13 -19.07
N ARG A 159 -12.18 -21.48 -19.95
CA ARG A 159 -12.39 -20.79 -21.21
C ARG A 159 -13.29 -19.58 -21.02
N LEU A 160 -12.81 -18.41 -21.44
CA LEU A 160 -13.61 -17.18 -21.54
C LEU A 160 -13.88 -16.87 -23.01
N VAL A 161 -15.09 -16.41 -23.28
CA VAL A 161 -15.56 -16.08 -24.64
C VAL A 161 -16.37 -14.80 -24.60
N ALA A 162 -16.18 -13.94 -25.61
CA ALA A 162 -16.97 -12.72 -25.80
C ALA A 162 -17.39 -12.57 -27.28
N ASP A 163 -18.64 -12.19 -27.53
CA ASP A 163 -19.08 -11.71 -28.83
C ASP A 163 -18.57 -10.28 -29.06
N LEU A 164 -17.91 -10.05 -30.19
CA LEU A 164 -17.30 -8.77 -30.55
C LEU A 164 -17.95 -8.12 -31.78
N LYS A 165 -19.04 -8.64 -32.28
CA LYS A 165 -19.72 -8.11 -33.47
C LYS A 165 -20.16 -6.67 -33.25
N GLY A 166 -19.58 -5.74 -34.02
CA GLY A 166 -19.86 -4.32 -33.92
C GLY A 166 -19.17 -3.60 -32.75
N ALA A 167 -18.42 -4.32 -31.92
CA ALA A 167 -17.68 -3.73 -30.81
C ALA A 167 -16.47 -2.92 -31.30
N LYS A 168 -16.17 -1.86 -30.55
CA LYS A 168 -15.02 -1.00 -30.82
C LYS A 168 -13.83 -1.36 -29.91
N ARG A 169 -14.08 -1.71 -28.66
CA ARG A 169 -13.04 -1.96 -27.65
C ARG A 169 -13.26 -3.29 -26.93
N LEU A 170 -12.16 -3.96 -26.67
CA LEU A 170 -12.07 -5.12 -25.77
C LEU A 170 -11.08 -4.78 -24.66
N THR A 171 -11.51 -4.84 -23.41
CA THR A 171 -10.63 -4.68 -22.24
C THR A 171 -10.54 -6.00 -21.50
N LEU A 172 -9.31 -6.44 -21.24
CA LEU A 172 -8.99 -7.63 -20.46
C LEU A 172 -8.35 -7.19 -19.15
N ALA A 173 -8.83 -7.76 -18.04
CA ALA A 173 -8.31 -7.43 -16.72
C ALA A 173 -8.17 -8.68 -15.85
N VAL A 174 -7.22 -8.62 -14.94
CA VAL A 174 -6.99 -9.64 -13.90
C VAL A 174 -6.89 -8.95 -12.57
N ASN A 175 -7.56 -9.43 -11.53
CA ASN A 175 -7.38 -8.97 -10.17
C ASN A 175 -6.86 -10.07 -9.24
N ASP A 176 -6.45 -9.70 -8.02
CA ASP A 176 -5.81 -10.56 -7.02
C ASP A 176 -6.78 -11.41 -6.19
N ALA A 177 -8.01 -11.59 -6.63
CA ALA A 177 -9.05 -12.31 -5.89
C ALA A 177 -9.24 -11.84 -4.42
N ASN A 178 -8.75 -10.65 -4.05
CA ASN A 178 -8.79 -10.03 -2.72
C ASN A 178 -7.90 -10.68 -1.64
N ASP A 179 -6.90 -11.45 -1.99
CA ASP A 179 -5.96 -12.07 -1.05
C ASP A 179 -4.50 -11.62 -1.23
N GLY A 180 -4.27 -10.66 -2.13
CA GLY A 180 -2.99 -10.07 -2.47
C GLY A 180 -2.31 -10.76 -3.64
N THR A 181 -1.32 -10.08 -4.23
CA THR A 181 -0.67 -10.46 -5.50
C THR A 181 0.36 -11.59 -5.39
N GLY A 182 0.39 -12.30 -4.26
CA GLY A 182 1.42 -13.30 -3.96
C GLY A 182 1.29 -14.58 -4.79
N SER A 183 2.22 -14.83 -5.70
CA SER A 183 2.24 -15.99 -6.60
C SER A 183 1.13 -16.00 -7.67
N ASP A 184 0.48 -14.87 -7.94
CA ASP A 184 -0.57 -14.71 -8.94
C ASP A 184 0.02 -14.64 -10.35
N ASN A 185 0.61 -15.75 -10.76
CA ASN A 185 1.18 -15.90 -12.10
C ASN A 185 0.04 -16.16 -13.10
N ALA A 186 -0.73 -15.10 -13.39
CA ALA A 186 -1.90 -15.18 -14.25
C ALA A 186 -1.53 -15.23 -15.72
N ASN A 187 -2.29 -15.95 -16.53
CA ASN A 187 -2.05 -16.09 -17.95
C ASN A 187 -3.35 -16.01 -18.77
N TRP A 188 -3.30 -15.22 -19.84
CA TRP A 188 -4.23 -15.26 -20.96
C TRP A 188 -3.63 -16.19 -22.02
N ALA A 189 -3.94 -17.48 -21.96
CA ALA A 189 -3.37 -18.52 -22.82
C ALA A 189 -4.25 -18.77 -24.04
N GLY A 190 -3.66 -18.93 -25.22
CA GLY A 190 -4.38 -19.08 -26.47
C GLY A 190 -5.38 -17.95 -26.73
N ALA A 191 -5.04 -16.72 -26.31
CA ALA A 191 -5.92 -15.57 -26.47
C ALA A 191 -6.04 -15.19 -27.95
N LEU A 192 -7.26 -15.35 -28.48
CA LEU A 192 -7.57 -15.30 -29.91
C LEU A 192 -8.68 -14.30 -30.19
N ILE A 193 -8.44 -13.40 -31.16
CA ILE A 193 -9.46 -12.54 -31.74
C ILE A 193 -9.81 -13.05 -33.12
N MET A 194 -11.07 -13.29 -33.38
CA MET A 194 -11.57 -13.69 -34.68
C MET A 194 -12.08 -12.52 -35.49
N THR A 195 -11.71 -12.45 -36.75
CA THR A 195 -12.21 -11.48 -37.76
C THR A 195 -12.84 -12.22 -38.93
N PRO A 196 -13.68 -11.58 -39.72
CA PRO A 196 -14.16 -12.18 -40.98
C PRO A 196 -13.01 -12.50 -41.93
N ASP A 197 -13.15 -13.58 -42.70
CA ASP A 197 -12.15 -13.99 -43.69
C ASP A 197 -11.81 -12.82 -44.64
N GLY A 198 -10.51 -12.65 -44.92
CA GLY A 198 -10.02 -11.60 -45.81
C GLY A 198 -9.96 -10.21 -45.21
N THR A 199 -10.24 -10.02 -43.93
CA THR A 199 -10.11 -8.73 -43.23
C THR A 199 -8.66 -8.30 -43.19
N GLN A 200 -8.36 -7.09 -43.69
CA GLN A 200 -7.03 -6.47 -43.63
C GLN A 200 -6.84 -5.62 -42.36
N THR A 201 -7.92 -5.23 -41.70
CA THR A 201 -7.91 -4.43 -40.47
C THR A 201 -7.45 -5.29 -39.30
N ARG A 202 -6.35 -4.86 -38.65
CA ARG A 202 -5.77 -5.55 -37.49
C ARG A 202 -6.11 -4.82 -36.19
N PRO A 203 -6.58 -5.48 -35.15
CA PRO A 203 -6.73 -4.92 -33.81
C PRO A 203 -5.39 -4.38 -33.29
N GLU A 204 -5.46 -3.42 -32.36
CA GLU A 204 -4.27 -2.77 -31.78
C GLU A 204 -4.42 -2.64 -30.27
N ILE A 205 -3.39 -3.03 -29.50
CA ILE A 205 -3.32 -2.78 -28.06
C ILE A 205 -3.08 -1.29 -27.86
N LEU A 206 -3.94 -0.64 -27.08
CA LEU A 206 -3.83 0.78 -26.80
C LEU A 206 -2.76 1.03 -25.73
N ALA A 207 -2.12 2.19 -25.78
CA ALA A 207 -1.31 2.68 -24.67
C ALA A 207 -2.20 2.92 -23.44
N PRO A 208 -1.65 2.81 -22.20
CA PRO A 208 -2.38 3.16 -21.00
C PRO A 208 -2.99 4.58 -21.10
N VAL A 209 -4.21 4.74 -20.59
CA VAL A 209 -4.91 6.02 -20.62
C VAL A 209 -4.24 7.00 -19.69
N VAL A 210 -3.96 8.22 -20.19
CA VAL A 210 -3.57 9.34 -19.33
C VAL A 210 -4.85 9.96 -18.78
N GLU A 211 -5.05 9.81 -17.48
CA GLU A 211 -6.21 10.33 -16.77
C GLU A 211 -5.96 11.77 -16.31
N PRO A 212 -6.92 12.70 -16.49
CA PRO A 212 -6.82 14.02 -15.89
C PRO A 212 -6.93 13.93 -14.37
N ALA A 213 -6.20 14.80 -13.66
CA ALA A 213 -6.33 14.90 -12.21
C ALA A 213 -7.77 15.33 -11.84
N PRO A 214 -8.50 14.57 -11.01
CA PRO A 214 -9.83 14.95 -10.60
C PRO A 214 -9.79 16.21 -9.71
N PRO A 215 -10.85 17.04 -9.73
CA PRO A 215 -10.93 18.22 -8.88
C PRO A 215 -11.07 17.81 -7.41
N ILE A 216 -10.21 18.35 -6.55
CA ILE A 216 -10.23 18.19 -5.11
C ILE A 216 -10.18 19.55 -4.42
N ALA A 217 -10.61 19.61 -3.15
CA ALA A 217 -10.53 20.84 -2.38
C ALA A 217 -9.08 21.24 -2.09
N SER A 218 -8.82 22.55 -2.05
CA SER A 218 -7.52 23.06 -1.62
C SER A 218 -7.26 22.72 -0.16
N SER A 219 -6.04 22.32 0.14
CA SER A 219 -5.55 22.15 1.52
C SER A 219 -5.30 23.50 2.21
N ARG A 220 -5.13 24.57 1.44
CA ARG A 220 -4.90 25.92 1.96
C ARG A 220 -6.22 26.59 2.33
N THR A 221 -6.22 27.29 3.46
CA THR A 221 -7.34 28.09 3.93
C THR A 221 -6.85 29.49 4.30
N SER A 222 -7.64 30.54 4.07
CA SER A 222 -7.26 31.90 4.50
C SER A 222 -7.57 32.14 5.97
N ALA A 223 -8.78 31.75 6.41
CA ALA A 223 -9.11 31.79 7.84
C ALA A 223 -8.49 30.63 8.61
N PRO A 224 -8.13 30.81 9.89
CA PRO A 224 -7.54 29.73 10.68
C PRO A 224 -8.46 28.50 10.78
N GLN A 225 -7.88 27.33 10.64
CA GLN A 225 -8.54 26.03 10.82
C GLN A 225 -7.68 25.13 11.70
N LEU A 226 -8.27 24.47 12.68
CA LEU A 226 -7.61 23.40 13.42
C LEU A 226 -7.71 22.10 12.65
N ASN A 227 -6.58 21.45 12.44
CA ASN A 227 -6.45 20.18 11.73
C ASN A 227 -6.29 19.01 12.73
N SER A 228 -5.99 17.83 12.25
CA SER A 228 -5.65 16.65 13.05
C SER A 228 -4.13 16.43 13.07
N PRO A 229 -3.57 15.71 14.07
CA PRO A 229 -4.25 15.01 15.16
C PRO A 229 -4.78 15.93 16.27
N LYS A 230 -5.86 15.49 16.95
CA LYS A 230 -6.42 16.19 18.10
C LYS A 230 -6.08 15.52 19.43
N ILE A 231 -5.24 14.52 19.42
CA ILE A 231 -4.75 13.82 20.61
C ILE A 231 -3.28 13.49 20.44
N THR A 232 -2.51 13.60 21.52
CA THR A 232 -1.11 13.20 21.58
C THR A 232 -0.79 12.69 22.97
N GLY A 233 0.31 11.98 23.14
CA GLY A 233 0.71 11.48 24.45
C GLY A 233 2.22 11.39 24.61
N ALA A 234 2.66 11.24 25.85
CA ALA A 234 4.07 11.04 26.22
C ALA A 234 4.22 10.42 27.60
N THR A 235 5.38 9.84 27.88
CA THR A 235 5.77 9.38 29.20
C THR A 235 6.16 10.58 30.07
N PRO A 236 5.61 10.72 31.29
CA PRO A 236 6.00 11.78 32.21
C PRO A 236 7.52 11.81 32.49
N GLY A 237 8.09 13.00 32.58
CA GLY A 237 9.54 13.24 32.78
C GLY A 237 10.35 13.20 31.48
N ARG A 238 9.84 12.66 30.37
CA ARG A 238 10.54 12.60 29.10
C ARG A 238 10.32 13.86 28.26
N PRO A 239 11.25 14.23 27.36
CA PRO A 239 11.08 15.37 26.46
C PRO A 239 9.80 15.24 25.62
N PHE A 240 9.00 16.31 25.63
CA PHE A 240 7.75 16.42 24.87
C PHE A 240 7.87 17.50 23.81
N MET A 241 7.38 17.20 22.62
CA MET A 241 7.23 18.17 21.54
C MET A 241 5.98 17.83 20.73
N PHE A 242 5.12 18.84 20.51
CA PHE A 242 3.92 18.73 19.70
C PHE A 242 3.60 20.08 19.04
N MET A 243 3.51 20.10 17.71
CA MET A 243 3.05 21.26 16.96
C MET A 243 1.52 21.21 16.85
N ILE A 244 0.83 22.25 17.28
CA ILE A 244 -0.61 22.39 17.08
C ILE A 244 -0.90 22.40 15.58
N PRO A 245 -1.61 21.40 15.04
CA PRO A 245 -1.88 21.35 13.60
C PRO A 245 -2.94 22.41 13.25
N ALA A 246 -2.54 23.45 12.56
CA ALA A 246 -3.45 24.51 12.14
C ALA A 246 -3.00 25.14 10.83
N SER A 247 -3.93 25.34 9.89
CA SER A 247 -3.72 26.03 8.62
C SER A 247 -4.42 27.39 8.62
N GLY A 248 -3.97 28.30 7.76
CA GLY A 248 -4.48 29.65 7.60
C GLY A 248 -3.42 30.55 6.98
N ASP A 249 -3.81 31.75 6.53
CA ASP A 249 -2.84 32.74 6.06
C ASP A 249 -1.90 33.15 7.23
N GLU A 250 -0.63 33.14 6.97
CA GLU A 250 0.39 33.56 7.98
C GLU A 250 0.43 35.10 8.14
N PRO A 251 0.79 35.65 9.30
CA PRO A 251 1.20 34.90 10.50
C PRO A 251 0.02 34.35 11.31
N LEU A 252 0.17 33.13 11.82
CA LEU A 252 -0.74 32.57 12.82
C LEU A 252 -0.27 32.91 14.23
N THR A 253 -1.22 33.13 15.15
CA THR A 253 -0.95 33.28 16.58
C THR A 253 -1.74 32.25 17.36
N PHE A 254 -1.08 31.58 18.30
CA PHE A 254 -1.60 30.47 19.07
C PHE A 254 -1.76 30.85 20.55
N ALA A 255 -2.86 30.43 21.17
CA ALA A 255 -3.05 30.49 22.59
C ALA A 255 -3.61 29.15 23.09
N ALA A 256 -3.23 28.77 24.28
CA ALA A 256 -3.74 27.56 24.93
C ALA A 256 -4.04 27.85 26.40
N THR A 257 -5.11 27.26 26.91
CA THR A 257 -5.43 27.23 28.34
C THR A 257 -5.49 25.79 28.81
N ASN A 258 -5.27 25.57 30.10
CA ASN A 258 -5.27 24.25 30.71
C ASN A 258 -4.15 23.33 30.19
N LEU A 259 -2.97 23.90 29.85
CA LEU A 259 -1.80 23.06 29.53
C LEU A 259 -1.39 22.24 30.75
N PRO A 260 -1.04 20.94 30.56
CA PRO A 260 -0.45 20.14 31.64
C PRO A 260 0.80 20.79 32.23
N GLU A 261 1.01 20.58 33.54
CA GLU A 261 2.19 21.05 34.24
C GLU A 261 3.48 20.53 33.57
N GLY A 262 4.44 21.43 33.40
CA GLY A 262 5.74 21.15 32.76
C GLY A 262 5.76 21.41 31.27
N LEU A 263 4.64 21.75 30.64
CA LEU A 263 4.56 22.12 29.22
C LEU A 263 4.37 23.61 29.03
N SER A 264 4.93 24.14 27.95
CA SER A 264 4.79 25.52 27.52
C SER A 264 4.47 25.60 26.01
N LEU A 265 3.70 26.63 25.62
CA LEU A 265 3.36 26.92 24.23
C LEU A 265 4.17 28.13 23.73
N ASP A 266 4.80 27.99 22.58
CA ASP A 266 5.26 29.12 21.79
C ASP A 266 4.09 29.69 20.97
N ALA A 267 3.65 30.88 21.28
CA ALA A 267 2.48 31.51 20.66
C ALA A 267 2.67 31.86 19.18
N LYS A 268 3.90 31.92 18.65
CA LYS A 268 4.18 32.24 17.25
C LYS A 268 4.24 31.01 16.38
N THR A 269 4.80 29.93 16.91
CA THR A 269 4.98 28.68 16.14
C THR A 269 3.86 27.66 16.35
N GLY A 270 3.15 27.77 17.49
CA GLY A 270 2.17 26.76 17.92
C GLY A 270 2.82 25.50 18.49
N LEU A 271 4.12 25.55 18.79
CA LEU A 271 4.88 24.43 19.32
C LEU A 271 4.71 24.34 20.85
N ILE A 272 4.23 23.19 21.32
CA ILE A 272 4.17 22.85 22.76
C ILE A 272 5.39 22.00 23.07
N THR A 273 6.21 22.42 24.05
CA THR A 273 7.43 21.74 24.48
C THR A 273 7.52 21.65 25.99
N GLY A 274 8.45 20.83 26.50
CA GLY A 274 8.72 20.64 27.91
C GLY A 274 8.80 19.16 28.29
N ALA A 275 8.33 18.82 29.49
CA ALA A 275 8.14 17.43 29.94
C ALA A 275 6.92 17.37 30.88
N LEU A 276 6.02 16.43 30.62
CA LEU A 276 4.87 16.18 31.49
C LEU A 276 5.35 15.83 32.91
N LYS A 277 4.75 16.43 33.94
CA LYS A 277 5.07 16.08 35.31
C LYS A 277 4.33 14.85 35.81
N ASN A 278 3.08 14.66 35.34
CA ASN A 278 2.17 13.66 35.87
C ASN A 278 1.52 12.84 34.74
N ALA A 279 1.16 11.60 35.05
CA ALA A 279 0.24 10.81 34.23
C ALA A 279 -1.18 11.39 34.33
N GLY A 280 -1.97 11.16 33.27
CA GLY A 280 -3.37 11.58 33.22
C GLY A 280 -3.77 12.11 31.84
N ARG A 281 -5.04 12.41 31.68
CA ARG A 281 -5.63 12.95 30.44
C ARG A 281 -6.04 14.42 30.69
N THR A 282 -5.59 15.31 29.85
CA THR A 282 -5.90 16.74 29.92
C THR A 282 -6.43 17.24 28.59
N ASP A 283 -7.59 17.84 28.58
CA ASP A 283 -8.13 18.55 27.42
C ASP A 283 -7.65 20.01 27.49
N VAL A 284 -6.85 20.38 26.50
CA VAL A 284 -6.27 21.72 26.32
C VAL A 284 -7.16 22.48 25.34
N ASP A 285 -7.69 23.63 25.78
CA ASP A 285 -8.42 24.54 24.90
C ASP A 285 -7.43 25.38 24.09
N VAL A 286 -7.53 25.31 22.76
CA VAL A 286 -6.64 25.98 21.83
C VAL A 286 -7.40 27.03 21.03
N THR A 287 -6.77 28.19 20.86
CA THR A 287 -7.23 29.26 19.96
C THR A 287 -6.14 29.58 18.96
N VAL A 288 -6.51 29.63 17.67
CA VAL A 288 -5.62 30.06 16.59
C VAL A 288 -6.23 31.27 15.90
N THR A 289 -5.44 32.31 15.69
CA THR A 289 -5.90 33.61 15.18
C THR A 289 -4.97 34.09 14.06
N ASN A 290 -5.54 34.74 13.05
CA ASN A 290 -4.84 35.54 12.05
C ASN A 290 -5.67 36.76 11.65
N ALA A 291 -5.22 37.52 10.64
CA ALA A 291 -5.94 38.71 10.14
C ALA A 291 -7.33 38.41 9.57
N LYS A 292 -7.65 37.14 9.25
CA LYS A 292 -8.94 36.71 8.65
C LYS A 292 -9.93 36.15 9.68
N GLY A 293 -9.52 36.00 10.95
CA GLY A 293 -10.39 35.54 12.02
C GLY A 293 -9.71 34.67 13.06
N LYS A 294 -10.53 33.89 13.77
CA LYS A 294 -10.07 32.95 14.79
C LYS A 294 -10.83 31.64 14.71
N THR A 295 -10.18 30.56 15.11
CA THR A 295 -10.80 29.25 15.37
C THR A 295 -10.43 28.79 16.78
N THR A 296 -11.32 28.02 17.40
CA THR A 296 -11.11 27.42 18.71
C THR A 296 -11.39 25.92 18.65
N GLY A 297 -10.74 25.15 19.51
CA GLY A 297 -11.01 23.72 19.64
C GLY A 297 -10.22 23.11 20.78
N LYS A 298 -10.25 21.79 20.88
CA LYS A 298 -9.57 21.04 21.93
C LYS A 298 -8.50 20.12 21.36
N ILE A 299 -7.41 19.99 22.09
CA ILE A 299 -6.40 18.96 21.90
C ILE A 299 -6.24 18.23 23.22
N THR A 300 -6.29 16.90 23.17
CA THR A 300 -6.10 16.06 24.34
C THR A 300 -4.62 15.67 24.46
N ILE A 301 -4.02 15.91 25.64
CA ILE A 301 -2.66 15.45 25.97
C ILE A 301 -2.78 14.35 27.02
N VAL A 302 -2.16 13.18 26.76
CA VAL A 302 -2.22 12.01 27.64
C VAL A 302 -0.82 11.71 28.18
N GLY A 303 -0.64 11.84 29.49
CA GLY A 303 0.56 11.41 30.20
C GLY A 303 0.43 9.96 30.66
N GLY A 304 1.44 9.14 30.42
CA GLY A 304 1.47 7.76 30.87
C GLY A 304 2.48 6.91 30.12
N ASP A 305 2.73 5.72 30.60
CA ASP A 305 3.60 4.76 29.92
C ASP A 305 2.95 4.29 28.62
N HIS A 306 3.75 4.25 27.55
CA HIS A 306 3.33 3.78 26.22
C HIS A 306 2.16 4.58 25.59
N MET A 307 2.01 5.87 25.91
CA MET A 307 0.97 6.75 25.33
C MET A 307 1.43 7.40 24.02
N LEU A 308 2.26 6.72 23.22
CA LEU A 308 2.68 7.17 21.89
C LEU A 308 1.71 6.69 20.82
N ALA A 309 1.72 7.36 19.66
CA ALA A 309 0.93 6.98 18.48
C ALA A 309 -0.57 6.75 18.81
N LEU A 310 -1.19 7.61 19.61
CA LEU A 310 -2.62 7.51 19.93
C LEU A 310 -3.53 7.66 18.70
N THR A 311 -3.01 8.28 17.64
CA THR A 311 -3.50 8.19 16.26
C THR A 311 -2.36 7.72 15.36
N PRO A 312 -2.63 7.24 14.13
CA PRO A 312 -1.57 6.77 13.24
C PRO A 312 -0.51 7.84 12.99
N PRO A 313 0.80 7.53 13.04
CA PRO A 313 1.85 8.49 12.73
C PRO A 313 1.74 9.08 11.33
N LEU A 314 1.89 10.40 11.20
CA LEU A 314 2.00 11.13 9.95
C LEU A 314 3.43 11.65 9.79
N GLY A 315 4.03 11.46 8.62
CA GLY A 315 5.41 11.88 8.40
C GLY A 315 5.92 11.62 7.00
N TRP A 316 7.22 11.48 6.90
CA TRP A 316 7.97 11.21 5.69
C TRP A 316 9.04 10.14 5.95
N ASN A 317 9.37 9.37 4.93
CA ASN A 317 10.47 8.40 4.98
C ASN A 317 11.32 8.52 3.71
N SER A 318 12.64 8.42 3.86
CA SER A 318 13.59 8.69 2.79
C SER A 318 13.65 7.62 1.69
N TRP A 319 13.17 6.37 1.95
CA TRP A 319 13.47 5.24 1.06
C TRP A 319 12.88 5.38 -0.34
N ASN A 320 11.59 5.62 -0.45
CA ASN A 320 10.92 5.69 -1.76
C ASN A 320 11.23 6.99 -2.51
N ALA A 321 11.70 8.04 -1.80
CA ALA A 321 12.18 9.27 -2.40
C ALA A 321 13.62 9.14 -2.93
N TRP A 322 14.54 8.64 -2.10
CA TRP A 322 15.97 8.71 -2.36
C TRP A 322 16.69 7.36 -2.38
N GLY A 323 16.11 6.31 -1.77
CA GLY A 323 16.74 4.99 -1.64
C GLY A 323 18.15 5.10 -1.07
N ASN A 324 19.08 4.36 -1.64
CA ASN A 324 20.48 4.31 -1.20
C ASN A 324 21.30 5.58 -1.57
N THR A 325 20.69 6.59 -2.16
CA THR A 325 21.33 7.88 -2.45
C THR A 325 21.00 8.96 -1.41
N VAL A 326 20.34 8.62 -0.32
CA VAL A 326 19.98 9.55 0.76
C VAL A 326 21.23 10.21 1.38
N THR A 327 21.13 11.49 1.72
CA THR A 327 22.17 12.28 2.41
C THR A 327 21.51 13.20 3.43
N ALA A 328 22.27 13.71 4.40
CA ALA A 328 21.77 14.69 5.37
C ALA A 328 21.15 15.92 4.68
N ASP A 329 21.73 16.41 3.57
CA ASP A 329 21.18 17.54 2.82
C ASP A 329 19.82 17.21 2.18
N LYS A 330 19.64 16.00 1.63
CA LYS A 330 18.36 15.56 1.08
C LYS A 330 17.29 15.44 2.18
N VAL A 331 17.69 14.99 3.37
CA VAL A 331 16.79 14.95 4.54
C VAL A 331 16.40 16.38 4.97
N ARG A 332 17.34 17.33 5.01
CA ARG A 332 17.06 18.76 5.26
C ARG A 332 16.07 19.32 4.25
N LEU A 333 16.33 19.12 2.95
CA LEU A 333 15.42 19.56 1.87
C LEU A 333 14.01 18.98 2.03
N SER A 334 13.89 17.71 2.47
CA SER A 334 12.58 17.09 2.70
C SER A 334 11.88 17.67 3.93
N ALA A 335 12.60 17.95 5.01
CA ALA A 335 12.07 18.62 6.19
C ALA A 335 11.60 20.06 5.87
N GLU A 336 12.39 20.83 5.13
CA GLU A 336 12.02 22.15 4.62
C GLU A 336 10.79 22.07 3.69
N GLY A 337 10.75 21.08 2.79
CA GLY A 337 9.61 20.80 1.91
C GLY A 337 8.33 20.51 2.69
N MET A 338 8.42 19.76 3.79
CA MET A 338 7.30 19.49 4.70
C MET A 338 6.71 20.78 5.30
N VAL A 339 7.58 21.69 5.73
CA VAL A 339 7.16 22.98 6.30
C VAL A 339 6.65 23.92 5.20
N LYS A 340 7.39 24.06 4.09
CA LYS A 340 7.09 24.99 2.99
C LYS A 340 5.77 24.65 2.26
N SER A 341 5.47 23.36 2.08
CA SER A 341 4.21 22.91 1.49
C SER A 341 3.01 23.15 2.41
N GLY A 342 3.25 23.35 3.73
CA GLY A 342 2.22 23.45 4.75
C GLY A 342 1.78 22.09 5.33
N LEU A 343 2.33 20.96 4.88
CA LEU A 343 1.96 19.63 5.36
C LEU A 343 2.25 19.46 6.85
N ALA A 344 3.29 20.10 7.39
CA ALA A 344 3.53 20.15 8.85
C ALA A 344 2.33 20.71 9.62
N ARG A 345 1.64 21.73 9.08
CA ARG A 345 0.40 22.33 9.62
C ARG A 345 -0.82 21.43 9.51
N HIS A 346 -0.73 20.35 8.69
CA HIS A 346 -1.74 19.28 8.57
C HIS A 346 -1.40 18.04 9.41
N GLY A 347 -0.39 18.12 10.32
CA GLY A 347 -0.07 17.08 11.27
C GLY A 347 1.06 16.12 10.85
N TYR A 348 1.65 16.29 9.67
CA TYR A 348 2.83 15.53 9.29
C TYR A 348 4.03 15.99 10.11
N THR A 349 4.51 15.11 10.98
CA THR A 349 5.47 15.47 12.02
C THR A 349 6.82 14.77 11.88
N TYR A 350 6.84 13.49 11.47
CA TYR A 350 8.05 12.69 11.47
C TYR A 350 8.84 12.85 10.17
N ILE A 351 10.16 13.01 10.28
CA ILE A 351 11.15 12.97 9.19
C ILE A 351 12.06 11.77 9.45
N ASN A 352 11.77 10.65 8.76
CA ASN A 352 12.42 9.37 9.01
C ASN A 352 13.54 9.12 8.01
N ILE A 353 14.76 8.94 8.51
CA ILE A 353 15.92 8.49 7.76
C ILE A 353 15.87 6.97 7.70
N ASP A 354 15.74 6.40 6.51
CA ASP A 354 15.78 4.95 6.26
C ASP A 354 17.23 4.46 6.16
N ASP A 355 17.46 3.24 5.69
CA ASP A 355 18.78 2.59 5.52
C ASP A 355 19.82 3.51 4.82
N VAL A 356 21.09 3.25 5.03
CA VAL A 356 22.26 3.90 4.39
C VAL A 356 22.75 5.20 5.09
N TRP A 357 22.40 5.42 6.36
CA TRP A 357 23.05 6.45 7.18
C TRP A 357 24.25 5.89 7.95
N GLU A 358 24.29 4.58 8.16
CA GLU A 358 25.25 3.86 8.97
C GLU A 358 26.66 3.86 8.35
N GLY A 359 27.68 3.73 9.20
CA GLY A 359 29.06 3.52 8.80
C GLY A 359 29.32 2.13 8.19
N GLY A 360 30.54 1.90 7.78
CA GLY A 360 30.93 0.63 7.13
C GLY A 360 30.58 0.55 5.65
N ASN A 361 30.30 1.69 5.00
CA ASN A 361 29.94 1.77 3.58
C ASN A 361 31.16 1.65 2.64
N GLU A 362 32.37 1.82 3.16
CA GLU A 362 33.60 1.73 2.41
C GLU A 362 33.86 0.29 1.95
N PRO A 363 34.58 0.08 0.84
CA PRO A 363 34.99 -1.25 0.41
C PRO A 363 35.80 -1.97 1.49
N ASN A 364 35.61 -3.28 1.63
CA ASN A 364 36.41 -4.08 2.56
C ASN A 364 37.91 -4.02 2.15
N PRO A 365 38.80 -3.53 3.04
CA PRO A 365 40.19 -3.29 2.70
C PRO A 365 40.98 -4.58 2.39
N ALA A 366 40.56 -5.73 2.90
CA ALA A 366 41.22 -7.03 2.69
C ALA A 366 40.91 -7.64 1.31
N THR A 367 39.70 -7.34 0.77
CA THR A 367 39.21 -7.97 -0.46
C THR A 367 38.98 -6.98 -1.60
N GLY A 368 38.90 -5.69 -1.31
CA GLY A 368 38.46 -4.64 -2.25
C GLY A 368 37.04 -4.79 -2.73
N ARG A 369 36.27 -5.76 -2.17
CA ARG A 369 34.90 -6.09 -2.57
C ARG A 369 34.00 -6.19 -1.34
N GLY A 370 32.73 -5.83 -1.51
CA GLY A 370 31.76 -5.79 -0.41
C GLY A 370 32.01 -4.59 0.50
N ARG A 371 31.27 -4.52 1.60
CA ARG A 371 31.32 -3.41 2.56
C ARG A 371 32.19 -3.76 3.75
N ASN A 372 32.89 -2.75 4.30
CA ASN A 372 33.66 -2.88 5.52
C ASN A 372 32.80 -2.70 6.76
N VAL A 373 31.91 -3.62 7.04
CA VAL A 373 30.94 -3.54 8.13
C VAL A 373 31.63 -3.32 9.50
N ALA A 374 32.83 -3.89 9.70
CA ALA A 374 33.58 -3.71 10.94
C ALA A 374 34.00 -2.26 11.18
N ALA A 375 34.17 -1.43 10.14
CA ALA A 375 34.43 0.00 10.27
C ALA A 375 33.18 0.83 10.60
N GLY A 376 32.01 0.22 10.71
CA GLY A 376 30.77 0.87 11.13
C GLY A 376 30.66 1.08 12.65
N ARG A 377 31.68 0.63 13.44
CA ARG A 377 31.74 0.87 14.89
C ARG A 377 33.14 1.31 15.30
N ASP A 378 33.21 2.11 16.34
CA ASP A 378 34.48 2.50 16.94
C ASP A 378 35.06 1.41 17.85
N ALA A 379 36.22 1.66 18.45
CA ALA A 379 36.90 0.72 19.36
C ALA A 379 36.10 0.41 20.65
N LYS A 380 35.08 1.21 20.97
CA LYS A 380 34.17 0.99 22.12
C LYS A 380 32.86 0.30 21.70
N GLY A 381 32.70 0.00 20.43
CA GLY A 381 31.49 -0.58 19.85
C GLY A 381 30.40 0.43 19.53
N GLU A 382 30.64 1.75 19.70
CA GLU A 382 29.67 2.78 19.36
C GLU A 382 29.44 2.82 17.84
N ILE A 383 28.16 2.90 17.43
CA ILE A 383 27.81 2.95 16.02
C ILE A 383 28.29 4.25 15.37
N LEU A 384 28.91 4.15 14.23
CA LEU A 384 29.39 5.28 13.44
C LEU A 384 28.45 5.58 12.27
N THR A 385 28.42 6.84 11.87
CA THR A 385 27.72 7.31 10.67
C THR A 385 28.67 7.30 9.46
N ASN A 386 28.13 7.27 8.24
CA ASN A 386 28.94 7.45 7.05
C ASN A 386 29.17 8.94 6.74
N ALA A 387 30.00 9.24 5.74
CA ALA A 387 30.38 10.60 5.36
C ALA A 387 29.18 11.48 4.93
N ASN A 388 28.09 10.90 4.41
CA ASN A 388 26.88 11.63 4.04
C ASN A 388 26.06 12.08 5.24
N PHE A 389 26.36 11.55 6.44
CA PHE A 389 25.71 11.83 7.72
C PHE A 389 26.72 12.16 8.82
N ALA A 390 27.74 12.96 8.51
CA ALA A 390 28.84 13.26 9.41
C ALA A 390 28.40 13.95 10.73
N ASP A 391 27.31 14.70 10.71
CA ASP A 391 26.71 15.37 11.88
C ASP A 391 25.22 15.04 11.99
N VAL A 392 24.91 13.81 12.41
CA VAL A 392 23.53 13.35 12.62
C VAL A 392 22.83 14.13 13.74
N LYS A 393 23.57 14.46 14.82
CA LYS A 393 22.95 15.24 15.92
C LYS A 393 22.55 16.63 15.45
N GLY A 394 23.41 17.34 14.72
CA GLY A 394 23.07 18.64 14.13
C GLY A 394 21.91 18.56 13.13
N LEU A 395 21.78 17.44 12.39
CA LEU A 395 20.63 17.21 11.53
C LEU A 395 19.34 17.05 12.35
N VAL A 396 19.37 16.27 13.43
CA VAL A 396 18.20 16.08 14.33
C VAL A 396 17.81 17.39 15.00
N ASP A 397 18.78 18.15 15.52
CA ASP A 397 18.54 19.47 16.13
C ASP A 397 17.91 20.45 15.12
N TYR A 398 18.34 20.40 13.85
CA TYR A 398 17.76 21.18 12.77
C TYR A 398 16.28 20.79 12.51
N ILE A 399 15.99 19.48 12.44
CA ILE A 399 14.61 18.97 12.24
C ILE A 399 13.72 19.42 13.41
N HIS A 400 14.20 19.30 14.64
CA HIS A 400 13.49 19.79 15.84
C HIS A 400 13.28 21.31 15.81
N GLY A 401 14.26 22.07 15.33
CA GLY A 401 14.15 23.52 15.14
C GLY A 401 13.04 23.95 14.18
N LEU A 402 12.65 23.06 13.25
CA LEU A 402 11.48 23.24 12.37
C LEU A 402 10.15 22.83 13.04
N GLY A 403 10.18 22.34 14.29
CA GLY A 403 9.01 21.79 14.98
C GLY A 403 8.62 20.37 14.54
N LEU A 404 9.52 19.67 13.84
CA LEU A 404 9.35 18.30 13.36
C LEU A 404 10.10 17.31 14.24
N LYS A 405 9.76 16.03 14.17
CA LYS A 405 10.41 14.93 14.88
C LYS A 405 11.27 14.11 13.93
N ALA A 406 12.38 13.58 14.43
CA ALA A 406 13.32 12.81 13.64
C ALA A 406 13.18 11.30 13.89
N GLY A 407 13.23 10.51 12.82
CA GLY A 407 13.25 9.04 12.89
C GLY A 407 14.53 8.46 12.30
N ILE A 408 14.88 7.27 12.77
CA ILE A 408 16.06 6.52 12.33
C ILE A 408 15.67 5.08 11.96
N TYR A 409 16.54 4.40 11.25
CA TYR A 409 16.40 3.03 10.80
C TYR A 409 17.51 2.14 11.37
N SER A 410 17.21 0.89 11.65
CA SER A 410 18.20 -0.18 11.81
C SER A 410 17.56 -1.55 11.62
N SER A 411 18.32 -2.63 11.91
CA SER A 411 17.84 -4.01 11.82
C SER A 411 18.42 -4.91 12.91
N PRO A 412 17.75 -6.03 13.23
CA PRO A 412 18.17 -6.95 14.30
C PRO A 412 19.34 -7.85 13.93
N GLY A 413 19.65 -7.99 12.64
CA GLY A 413 20.76 -8.83 12.19
C GLY A 413 22.12 -8.14 12.30
N PRO A 414 23.21 -8.80 11.90
CA PRO A 414 24.53 -8.20 11.87
C PRO A 414 24.65 -7.03 10.87
N THR A 415 23.80 -7.03 9.83
CA THR A 415 23.79 -5.98 8.81
C THR A 415 22.39 -5.52 8.47
N THR A 416 22.28 -4.25 8.00
CA THR A 416 21.07 -3.71 7.40
C THR A 416 20.72 -4.41 6.07
N CYS A 417 19.57 -4.10 5.48
CA CYS A 417 19.20 -4.62 4.17
C CYS A 417 20.15 -4.18 3.06
N GLN A 418 20.82 -3.04 3.21
CA GLN A 418 21.87 -2.57 2.31
C GLN A 418 23.27 -3.06 2.69
N GLY A 419 23.39 -3.93 3.70
CA GLY A 419 24.65 -4.56 4.10
C GLY A 419 25.57 -3.66 4.93
N LEU A 420 25.05 -2.63 5.59
CA LEU A 420 25.76 -1.78 6.53
C LEU A 420 25.67 -2.32 7.95
N VAL A 421 26.36 -1.69 8.91
CA VAL A 421 26.34 -2.13 10.29
C VAL A 421 24.92 -2.01 10.88
N ALA A 422 24.49 -3.03 11.64
CA ALA A 422 23.21 -3.05 12.33
C ALA A 422 23.38 -3.37 13.82
N THR A 423 22.26 -3.53 14.57
CA THR A 423 22.28 -3.51 16.04
C THR A 423 22.62 -4.84 16.71
N TYR A 424 22.73 -5.93 15.99
CA TYR A 424 22.92 -7.27 16.60
C TYR A 424 23.98 -7.30 17.69
N GLN A 425 23.59 -7.65 18.93
CA GLN A 425 24.40 -7.65 20.13
C GLN A 425 24.86 -6.25 20.64
N HIS A 426 24.30 -5.16 20.07
CA HIS A 426 24.59 -3.77 20.46
C HIS A 426 23.32 -2.94 20.71
N GLU A 427 22.15 -3.58 20.79
CA GLU A 427 20.84 -2.93 20.80
C GLU A 427 20.73 -1.82 21.86
N LEU A 428 21.16 -2.09 23.09
CA LEU A 428 21.12 -1.11 24.18
C LEU A 428 22.07 0.07 23.95
N GLN A 429 23.28 -0.21 23.45
CA GLN A 429 24.29 0.81 23.16
C GLN A 429 23.80 1.75 22.05
N ASP A 430 23.27 1.17 20.97
CA ASP A 430 22.79 1.91 19.82
C ASP A 430 21.56 2.77 20.19
N VAL A 431 20.60 2.21 20.92
CA VAL A 431 19.40 2.92 21.39
C VAL A 431 19.78 4.12 22.29
N ARG A 432 20.74 3.95 23.19
CA ARG A 432 21.26 5.06 24.01
C ARG A 432 21.93 6.15 23.14
N THR A 433 22.61 5.76 22.09
CA THR A 433 23.23 6.69 21.15
C THR A 433 22.17 7.46 20.36
N TRP A 434 21.13 6.79 19.84
CA TRP A 434 20.02 7.45 19.16
C TRP A 434 19.24 8.39 20.08
N ALA A 435 19.03 8.01 21.34
CA ALA A 435 18.41 8.89 22.34
C ALA A 435 19.25 10.15 22.60
N LYS A 436 20.58 10.02 22.70
CA LYS A 436 21.51 11.18 22.83
C LYS A 436 21.48 12.09 21.60
N TRP A 437 21.32 11.53 20.39
CA TRP A 437 21.16 12.29 19.17
C TRP A 437 19.78 12.97 19.08
N GLY A 438 18.79 12.48 19.84
CA GLY A 438 17.47 13.08 19.94
C GLY A 438 16.41 12.45 19.03
N PHE A 439 16.59 11.26 18.53
CA PHE A 439 15.59 10.59 17.70
C PHE A 439 14.29 10.26 18.46
N ASP A 440 13.16 10.34 17.73
CA ASP A 440 11.79 10.16 18.23
C ASP A 440 11.07 8.95 17.64
N TYR A 441 11.72 8.24 16.72
CA TYR A 441 11.13 7.13 15.97
C TYR A 441 12.22 6.16 15.54
N ILE A 442 11.98 4.85 15.60
CA ILE A 442 12.84 3.80 15.08
C ILE A 442 12.05 2.86 14.16
N LYS A 443 12.48 2.73 12.90
CA LYS A 443 12.09 1.63 11.99
C LYS A 443 13.08 0.49 12.15
N TYR A 444 12.60 -0.66 12.63
CA TYR A 444 13.41 -1.84 12.91
C TYR A 444 13.09 -2.97 11.94
N ASP A 445 13.92 -3.09 10.92
CA ASP A 445 13.68 -3.90 9.73
C ASP A 445 14.26 -5.31 9.86
N TRP A 446 13.57 -6.32 9.34
CA TRP A 446 14.01 -7.73 9.39
C TRP A 446 15.09 -8.04 8.35
N CYS A 447 16.30 -7.49 8.52
CA CYS A 447 17.41 -7.71 7.60
C CYS A 447 18.50 -8.56 8.24
N SER A 448 19.10 -9.43 7.44
CA SER A 448 20.20 -10.33 7.80
C SER A 448 19.99 -11.25 9.03
N TYR A 449 18.89 -11.14 9.76
CA TYR A 449 18.61 -12.01 10.92
C TYR A 449 18.45 -13.49 10.50
N SER A 450 18.21 -13.78 9.25
CA SER A 450 18.27 -15.13 8.68
C SER A 450 19.64 -15.79 8.78
N SER A 451 20.72 -15.03 8.99
CA SER A 451 22.05 -15.58 9.30
C SER A 451 22.13 -16.13 10.73
N ILE A 452 21.27 -15.64 11.63
CA ILE A 452 21.16 -16.08 13.02
C ILE A 452 20.09 -17.18 13.15
N ALA A 453 18.95 -17.01 12.51
CA ALA A 453 17.83 -17.94 12.50
C ALA A 453 17.36 -18.18 11.04
N PRO A 454 17.93 -19.15 10.31
CA PRO A 454 17.62 -19.40 8.89
C PRO A 454 16.16 -19.78 8.62
N THR A 455 15.55 -20.54 9.54
CA THR A 455 14.14 -20.94 9.51
C THR A 455 13.50 -20.61 10.86
N PRO A 456 13.22 -19.31 11.13
CA PRO A 456 12.86 -18.90 12.47
C PRO A 456 11.49 -19.44 12.88
N THR A 457 11.42 -20.00 14.08
CA THR A 457 10.15 -20.23 14.79
C THR A 457 9.49 -18.89 15.12
N LEU A 458 8.23 -18.90 15.53
CA LEU A 458 7.54 -17.67 15.95
C LEU A 458 8.30 -16.98 17.10
N GLU A 459 8.78 -17.72 18.08
CA GLU A 459 9.55 -17.17 19.20
C GLU A 459 10.87 -16.53 18.74
N GLN A 460 11.57 -17.17 17.82
CA GLN A 460 12.78 -16.58 17.22
C GLN A 460 12.48 -15.31 16.41
N ARG A 461 11.27 -15.18 15.83
CA ARG A 461 10.83 -13.93 15.17
C ARG A 461 10.56 -12.82 16.18
N LYS A 462 9.97 -13.12 17.33
CA LYS A 462 9.66 -12.17 18.40
C LYS A 462 10.92 -11.70 19.16
N THR A 463 11.89 -12.59 19.33
CA THR A 463 13.07 -12.37 20.20
C THR A 463 13.77 -11.02 19.92
N PRO A 464 14.18 -10.65 18.70
CA PRO A 464 14.92 -9.40 18.50
C PRO A 464 14.07 -8.16 18.80
N TYR A 465 12.76 -8.23 18.60
CA TYR A 465 11.86 -7.12 18.92
C TYR A 465 11.69 -6.95 20.44
N ARG A 466 11.72 -8.04 21.23
CA ARG A 466 11.76 -7.98 22.69
C ARG A 466 13.07 -7.37 23.19
N VAL A 467 14.19 -7.75 22.59
CA VAL A 467 15.52 -7.23 22.96
C VAL A 467 15.57 -5.71 22.73
N LEU A 468 15.13 -5.24 21.55
CA LEU A 468 15.08 -3.81 21.27
C LEU A 468 14.08 -3.08 22.18
N ARG A 469 12.92 -3.66 22.48
CA ARG A 469 11.96 -3.06 23.44
C ARG A 469 12.58 -2.89 24.82
N ALA A 470 13.30 -3.89 25.32
CA ALA A 470 14.01 -3.77 26.58
C ALA A 470 15.02 -2.59 26.58
N ALA A 471 15.75 -2.43 25.47
CA ALA A 471 16.66 -1.29 25.30
C ALA A 471 15.92 0.06 25.25
N LEU A 472 14.77 0.14 24.54
CA LEU A 472 13.94 1.35 24.47
C LEU A 472 13.28 1.70 25.82
N ASN A 473 13.10 0.73 26.72
CA ASN A 473 12.60 1.01 28.08
C ASN A 473 13.68 1.58 29.01
N ASP A 474 14.96 1.39 28.67
CA ASP A 474 16.13 1.84 29.48
C ASP A 474 16.56 3.30 29.19
N ILE A 475 15.89 3.97 28.26
CA ILE A 475 16.24 5.35 27.88
C ILE A 475 15.20 6.36 28.39
N ASP A 476 15.64 7.61 28.62
CA ASP A 476 14.79 8.73 29.07
C ASP A 476 14.19 9.53 27.90
N ARG A 477 13.85 8.86 26.81
CA ARG A 477 13.23 9.47 25.62
C ARG A 477 12.16 8.56 25.04
N ASP A 478 11.05 9.15 24.64
CA ASP A 478 10.00 8.46 23.93
C ASP A 478 10.38 8.29 22.44
N MET A 479 10.31 7.06 21.95
CA MET A 479 10.53 6.74 20.55
C MET A 479 9.40 5.86 20.03
N ILE A 480 8.78 6.23 18.90
CA ILE A 480 7.86 5.36 18.16
C ILE A 480 8.62 4.10 17.72
N TYR A 481 8.06 2.94 18.01
CA TYR A 481 8.64 1.67 17.63
C TYR A 481 7.90 1.04 16.46
N SER A 482 8.52 1.05 15.28
CA SER A 482 7.98 0.51 14.04
C SER A 482 8.66 -0.81 13.68
N LEU A 483 7.89 -1.89 13.66
CA LEU A 483 8.34 -3.23 13.30
C LEU A 483 8.20 -3.41 11.78
N CYS A 484 9.32 -3.59 11.08
CA CYS A 484 9.32 -3.83 9.65
C CYS A 484 9.80 -5.27 9.36
N GLN A 485 8.88 -6.23 9.33
CA GLN A 485 9.17 -7.64 9.09
C GLN A 485 8.19 -8.28 8.10
N TYR A 486 7.60 -7.44 7.26
CA TYR A 486 6.88 -7.83 6.03
C TYR A 486 5.67 -8.74 6.24
N GLY A 487 5.00 -8.67 7.42
CA GLY A 487 3.85 -9.50 7.75
C GLY A 487 4.21 -10.93 8.18
N ALA A 488 5.51 -11.27 8.22
CA ALA A 488 5.94 -12.63 8.50
C ALA A 488 5.55 -13.10 9.91
N GLY A 489 5.02 -14.32 10.01
CA GLY A 489 4.55 -14.88 11.28
C GLY A 489 3.31 -14.18 11.84
N ASN A 490 2.49 -13.55 10.97
CA ASN A 490 1.28 -12.82 11.35
C ASN A 490 1.57 -11.74 12.40
N VAL A 491 2.49 -10.83 12.11
CA VAL A 491 2.94 -9.79 13.06
C VAL A 491 1.81 -9.05 13.75
N TRP A 492 0.69 -8.86 13.07
CA TRP A 492 -0.51 -8.23 13.64
C TRP A 492 -1.07 -8.96 14.87
N GLU A 493 -0.80 -10.28 15.03
CA GLU A 493 -1.26 -11.07 16.17
C GLU A 493 -0.37 -10.88 17.42
N TRP A 494 0.90 -10.47 17.25
CA TRP A 494 1.88 -10.39 18.32
C TRP A 494 2.67 -9.08 18.42
N GLY A 495 2.59 -8.22 17.41
CA GLY A 495 3.36 -6.96 17.39
C GLY A 495 3.07 -6.04 18.58
N ASN A 496 1.88 -6.15 19.18
CA ASN A 496 1.49 -5.44 20.39
C ASN A 496 1.59 -6.32 21.68
N ASP A 497 2.28 -7.45 21.65
CA ASP A 497 2.51 -8.24 22.88
C ASP A 497 3.13 -7.35 23.98
N PRO A 498 2.81 -7.56 25.26
CA PRO A 498 3.26 -6.70 26.36
C PRO A 498 4.78 -6.50 26.47
N ASP A 499 5.56 -7.44 25.97
CA ASP A 499 7.02 -7.43 25.97
C ASP A 499 7.64 -6.90 24.65
N ILE A 500 6.81 -6.53 23.67
CA ILE A 500 7.21 -5.93 22.37
C ILE A 500 6.66 -4.52 22.25
N ARG A 501 5.33 -4.34 22.40
CA ARG A 501 4.63 -3.05 22.32
C ARG A 501 5.06 -2.21 21.12
N GLY A 502 5.00 -2.82 19.92
CA GLY A 502 5.17 -2.09 18.66
C GLY A 502 4.07 -1.05 18.48
N ASN A 503 4.44 0.16 18.09
CA ASN A 503 3.46 1.21 17.79
C ASN A 503 2.88 1.04 16.38
N LEU A 504 3.61 0.40 15.47
CA LEU A 504 3.15 -0.01 14.16
C LEU A 504 3.95 -1.19 13.66
N TRP A 505 3.39 -1.93 12.71
CA TRP A 505 4.04 -3.07 12.08
C TRP A 505 3.63 -3.22 10.61
N ARG A 506 4.64 -3.43 9.78
CA ARG A 506 4.47 -3.68 8.34
C ARG A 506 3.68 -4.95 8.10
N MET A 507 2.61 -4.83 7.33
CA MET A 507 1.67 -5.91 7.05
C MET A 507 2.12 -6.81 5.90
N THR A 508 2.95 -6.28 4.98
CA THR A 508 3.34 -6.92 3.72
C THR A 508 4.76 -6.56 3.33
N GLY A 509 5.26 -7.12 2.23
CA GLY A 509 6.45 -6.65 1.53
C GLY A 509 6.34 -5.21 1.05
N ASP A 510 7.43 -4.67 0.49
CA ASP A 510 7.55 -3.26 0.11
C ASP A 510 6.64 -2.86 -1.04
N ILE A 511 6.03 -1.67 -0.89
CA ILE A 511 5.21 -1.05 -1.91
C ILE A 511 6.05 -0.54 -3.09
N ARG A 512 5.47 -0.64 -4.28
CA ARG A 512 5.93 0.03 -5.50
C ARG A 512 4.84 0.95 -6.01
N ASP A 513 5.23 1.94 -6.81
CA ASP A 513 4.32 2.88 -7.43
C ASP A 513 3.63 2.28 -8.67
N SER A 514 2.92 1.20 -8.47
CA SER A 514 2.07 0.56 -9.48
C SER A 514 0.74 0.18 -8.86
N TRP A 515 -0.32 0.19 -9.68
CA TRP A 515 -1.65 -0.22 -9.23
C TRP A 515 -1.62 -1.60 -8.56
N ALA A 516 -1.01 -2.61 -9.21
CA ALA A 516 -0.92 -3.97 -8.69
C ALA A 516 -0.26 -4.03 -7.30
N SER A 517 0.82 -3.27 -7.07
CA SER A 517 1.48 -3.24 -5.76
C SER A 517 0.61 -2.55 -4.70
N MET A 518 0.06 -1.38 -5.01
CA MET A 518 -0.74 -0.60 -4.08
C MET A 518 -2.06 -1.33 -3.74
N ALA A 519 -2.77 -1.81 -4.76
CA ALA A 519 -4.04 -2.52 -4.59
C ALA A 519 -3.84 -3.85 -3.84
N GLY A 520 -2.84 -4.64 -4.24
CA GLY A 520 -2.52 -5.91 -3.58
C GLY A 520 -2.14 -5.74 -2.11
N ILE A 521 -1.46 -4.64 -1.72
CA ILE A 521 -1.15 -4.35 -0.31
C ILE A 521 -2.39 -3.86 0.43
N GLY A 522 -3.12 -2.90 -0.15
CA GLY A 522 -4.20 -2.21 0.54
C GLY A 522 -5.45 -3.08 0.71
N PHE A 523 -5.95 -3.69 -0.35
CA PHE A 523 -7.23 -4.40 -0.30
C PHE A 523 -7.17 -5.76 0.43
N GLN A 524 -6.00 -6.39 0.55
CA GLN A 524 -5.84 -7.63 1.33
C GLN A 524 -5.95 -7.46 2.86
N GLN A 525 -6.11 -6.22 3.39
CA GLN A 525 -6.12 -5.98 4.84
C GLN A 525 -7.43 -6.38 5.55
N THR A 526 -8.44 -6.81 4.81
CA THR A 526 -9.72 -7.29 5.36
C THR A 526 -9.53 -8.34 6.44
N GLY A 527 -10.25 -8.19 7.56
CA GLY A 527 -10.21 -9.10 8.71
C GLY A 527 -9.05 -8.85 9.68
N ARG A 528 -8.16 -7.89 9.36
CA ARG A 528 -7.03 -7.51 10.22
C ARG A 528 -7.25 -6.20 10.99
N GLU A 529 -8.37 -5.50 10.74
CA GLU A 529 -8.74 -4.25 11.41
C GLU A 529 -8.82 -4.37 12.93
N LYS A 530 -9.18 -5.53 13.44
CA LYS A 530 -9.29 -5.82 14.89
C LYS A 530 -7.95 -5.79 15.65
N TYR A 531 -6.83 -5.82 14.95
CA TYR A 531 -5.50 -5.83 15.55
C TYR A 531 -4.90 -4.43 15.71
N ALA A 532 -5.53 -3.42 15.14
CA ALA A 532 -5.07 -2.04 15.22
C ALA A 532 -5.98 -1.19 16.10
N GLY A 533 -5.41 -0.19 16.74
CA GLY A 533 -6.11 0.75 17.62
C GLY A 533 -5.15 1.77 18.21
N PRO A 534 -5.63 2.66 19.11
CA PRO A 534 -4.80 3.69 19.70
C PRO A 534 -3.50 3.15 20.31
N GLY A 535 -2.37 3.67 19.85
CA GLY A 535 -1.03 3.26 20.28
C GLY A 535 -0.39 2.14 19.45
N HIS A 536 -1.15 1.46 18.56
CA HIS A 536 -0.65 0.34 17.77
C HIS A 536 -1.43 0.17 16.45
N TRP A 537 -0.73 0.19 15.30
CA TRP A 537 -1.34 0.32 13.98
C TRP A 537 -0.82 -0.69 12.97
N ASN A 538 -1.72 -1.19 12.12
CA ASN A 538 -1.35 -1.92 10.91
C ASN A 538 -0.72 -0.96 9.92
N ASP A 539 0.52 -1.21 9.51
CA ASP A 539 1.27 -0.38 8.58
C ASP A 539 1.23 -1.00 7.17
N THR A 540 0.51 -0.37 6.28
CA THR A 540 0.37 -0.76 4.88
C THR A 540 1.44 -0.14 3.97
N ASP A 541 2.53 0.38 4.56
CA ASP A 541 3.68 0.98 3.90
C ASP A 541 3.48 2.44 3.46
N MET A 542 4.52 3.01 2.84
CA MET A 542 4.65 4.42 2.48
C MET A 542 3.62 4.89 1.46
N LEU A 543 3.38 6.20 1.44
CA LEU A 543 2.57 6.84 0.40
C LEU A 543 3.44 7.13 -0.83
N VAL A 544 3.17 6.44 -1.94
CA VAL A 544 3.93 6.55 -3.20
C VAL A 544 3.22 7.46 -4.20
N VAL A 545 2.92 8.68 -3.78
CA VAL A 545 2.23 9.72 -4.57
C VAL A 545 3.18 10.86 -4.95
N GLY A 546 2.88 11.62 -5.99
CA GLY A 546 3.69 12.75 -6.44
C GLY A 546 5.04 12.30 -7.04
N MET A 547 6.16 12.84 -6.52
CA MET A 547 7.51 12.61 -7.05
C MET A 547 8.24 11.55 -6.24
N VAL A 548 8.51 10.40 -6.82
CA VAL A 548 9.21 9.26 -6.19
C VAL A 548 10.55 8.95 -6.87
N GLY A 549 11.42 8.08 -6.33
CA GLY A 549 12.76 7.92 -6.91
C GLY A 549 13.47 6.58 -6.74
N TRP A 550 13.47 5.95 -5.55
CA TRP A 550 14.21 4.69 -5.26
C TRP A 550 15.65 4.65 -5.80
N SER A 551 16.44 5.68 -5.62
CA SER A 551 17.83 5.80 -6.11
C SER A 551 18.00 6.09 -7.61
N GLN A 552 16.93 6.11 -8.39
CA GLN A 552 17.00 6.34 -9.85
C GLN A 552 16.79 7.82 -10.24
N GLY A 553 16.70 8.70 -9.25
CA GLY A 553 16.34 10.10 -9.44
C GLY A 553 14.83 10.34 -9.33
N SER A 554 14.49 11.56 -8.94
CA SER A 554 13.10 11.97 -8.71
C SER A 554 12.30 12.02 -10.02
N ARG A 555 11.20 11.32 -10.09
CA ARG A 555 10.26 11.26 -11.21
C ARG A 555 8.81 11.22 -10.70
N PRO A 556 7.83 11.56 -11.55
CA PRO A 556 6.42 11.32 -11.20
C PRO A 556 6.16 9.84 -10.85
N THR A 557 5.26 9.62 -9.92
CA THR A 557 4.74 8.27 -9.64
C THR A 557 4.07 7.68 -10.89
N ASN A 558 4.12 6.37 -11.04
CA ASN A 558 3.39 5.68 -12.11
C ASN A 558 1.90 5.49 -11.79
N LEU A 559 1.45 5.79 -10.56
CA LEU A 559 0.03 5.77 -10.21
C LEU A 559 -0.70 6.90 -10.93
N THR A 560 -1.83 6.57 -11.58
CA THR A 560 -2.72 7.59 -12.15
C THR A 560 -3.31 8.47 -11.04
N PRO A 561 -3.85 9.64 -11.35
CA PRO A 561 -4.48 10.49 -10.34
C PRO A 561 -5.60 9.79 -9.54
N ASN A 562 -6.44 8.97 -10.20
CA ASN A 562 -7.47 8.19 -9.51
C ASN A 562 -6.86 7.14 -8.56
N GLU A 563 -5.79 6.46 -8.98
CA GLU A 563 -5.08 5.48 -8.16
C GLU A 563 -4.40 6.14 -6.95
N GLN A 564 -3.87 7.36 -7.09
CA GLN A 564 -3.33 8.13 -5.98
C GLN A 564 -4.42 8.50 -4.96
N LEU A 565 -5.62 8.92 -5.41
CA LEU A 565 -6.75 9.17 -4.49
C LEU A 565 -7.21 7.87 -3.81
N THR A 566 -7.27 6.77 -4.52
CA THR A 566 -7.60 5.45 -3.98
C THR A 566 -6.59 5.03 -2.91
N HIS A 567 -5.30 5.21 -3.18
CA HIS A 567 -4.23 4.94 -2.23
C HIS A 567 -4.43 5.70 -0.90
N ILE A 568 -4.56 7.02 -0.97
CA ILE A 568 -4.72 7.85 0.23
C ILE A 568 -6.05 7.56 0.96
N ALA A 569 -7.17 7.38 0.22
CA ALA A 569 -8.46 7.07 0.82
C ALA A 569 -8.46 5.73 1.57
N LEU A 570 -7.83 4.71 0.99
CA LEU A 570 -7.77 3.38 1.58
C LEU A 570 -6.90 3.38 2.85
N TRP A 571 -5.71 4.02 2.82
CA TRP A 571 -4.86 4.21 4.02
C TRP A 571 -5.57 5.02 5.11
N ALA A 572 -6.32 6.06 4.73
CA ALA A 572 -7.10 6.84 5.69
C ALA A 572 -8.19 6.01 6.36
N LEU A 573 -8.95 5.25 5.59
CA LEU A 573 -10.00 4.36 6.13
C LEU A 573 -9.41 3.26 7.01
N GLN A 574 -8.29 2.68 6.65
CA GLN A 574 -7.61 1.63 7.42
C GLN A 574 -6.91 2.14 8.68
N ALA A 575 -6.94 3.45 8.95
CA ALA A 575 -6.14 4.05 10.02
C ALA A 575 -4.66 3.65 9.96
N ALA A 576 -4.13 3.54 8.76
CA ALA A 576 -2.73 3.21 8.55
C ALA A 576 -1.84 4.43 8.82
N PRO A 577 -0.60 4.25 9.27
CA PRO A 577 0.40 5.31 9.25
C PRO A 577 0.51 5.92 7.85
N MET A 578 0.62 7.24 7.76
CA MET A 578 0.76 7.95 6.49
C MET A 578 2.16 8.57 6.41
N LEU A 579 3.14 7.77 5.97
CA LEU A 579 4.52 8.18 5.78
C LEU A 579 4.76 8.45 4.29
N ILE A 580 4.99 9.71 3.94
CA ILE A 580 5.19 10.14 2.55
C ILE A 580 6.52 9.61 2.04
N GLY A 581 6.50 8.83 0.95
CA GLY A 581 7.69 8.30 0.28
C GLY A 581 8.07 9.11 -0.97
N ALA A 582 7.87 10.43 -0.95
CA ALA A 582 8.09 11.31 -2.09
C ALA A 582 9.15 12.39 -1.83
N ASP A 583 9.73 12.95 -2.89
CA ASP A 583 10.62 14.10 -2.87
C ASP A 583 9.82 15.38 -2.59
N LEU A 584 9.76 15.78 -1.32
CA LEU A 584 8.99 16.96 -0.89
C LEU A 584 9.57 18.29 -1.40
N SER A 585 10.79 18.31 -1.89
CA SER A 585 11.37 19.52 -2.50
C SER A 585 10.76 19.85 -3.87
N LYS A 586 10.06 18.88 -4.48
CA LYS A 586 9.43 18.97 -5.81
C LYS A 586 7.92 18.69 -5.78
N ILE A 587 7.31 18.77 -4.61
CA ILE A 587 5.87 18.54 -4.46
C ILE A 587 5.07 19.63 -5.18
N ASP A 588 4.13 19.24 -6.02
CA ASP A 588 3.22 20.17 -6.71
C ASP A 588 1.97 20.51 -5.86
N GLU A 589 1.17 21.45 -6.35
CA GLU A 589 -0.03 21.91 -5.65
C GLU A 589 -1.09 20.79 -5.54
N TRP A 590 -1.31 20.01 -6.60
CA TRP A 590 -2.30 18.93 -6.58
C TRP A 590 -1.92 17.86 -5.57
N THR A 591 -0.67 17.40 -5.57
CA THR A 591 -0.14 16.43 -4.60
C THR A 591 -0.22 16.99 -3.17
N THR A 592 0.08 18.28 -2.99
CA THR A 592 -0.07 18.95 -1.69
C THR A 592 -1.53 18.94 -1.22
N ASN A 593 -2.49 19.17 -2.12
CA ASN A 593 -3.92 19.12 -1.80
C ASN A 593 -4.40 17.69 -1.51
N VAL A 594 -3.86 16.67 -2.18
CA VAL A 594 -4.13 15.24 -1.90
C VAL A 594 -3.67 14.89 -0.49
N LEU A 595 -2.41 15.18 -0.15
CA LEU A 595 -1.81 14.84 1.14
C LEU A 595 -2.33 15.71 2.29
N GLY A 596 -2.66 16.96 2.02
CA GLY A 596 -3.12 17.94 3.00
C GLY A 596 -4.64 18.06 3.11
N ASN A 597 -5.44 17.19 2.44
CA ASN A 597 -6.89 17.25 2.57
C ASN A 597 -7.33 17.00 4.02
N ARG A 598 -7.78 18.06 4.69
CA ARG A 598 -8.06 18.02 6.13
C ARG A 598 -9.18 17.06 6.51
N GLU A 599 -10.17 16.81 5.61
CA GLU A 599 -11.29 15.91 5.93
C GLU A 599 -10.91 14.45 5.73
N VAL A 600 -10.07 14.14 4.75
CA VAL A 600 -9.47 12.80 4.58
C VAL A 600 -8.51 12.50 5.73
N LEU A 601 -7.66 13.46 6.12
CA LEU A 601 -6.78 13.32 7.28
C LEU A 601 -7.58 13.18 8.59
N ALA A 602 -8.72 13.88 8.74
CA ALA A 602 -9.58 13.71 9.91
C ALA A 602 -10.15 12.30 10.01
N VAL A 603 -10.43 11.63 8.89
CA VAL A 603 -10.80 10.20 8.89
C VAL A 603 -9.64 9.35 9.41
N ASN A 604 -8.42 9.52 8.88
CA ASN A 604 -7.25 8.77 9.33
C ASN A 604 -6.97 8.97 10.82
N GLN A 605 -7.05 10.22 11.29
CA GLN A 605 -6.71 10.67 12.64
C GLN A 605 -7.89 10.68 13.61
N ASP A 606 -9.00 10.02 13.29
CA ASP A 606 -10.16 9.95 14.17
C ASP A 606 -9.82 9.27 15.50
N VAL A 607 -10.18 9.94 16.60
CA VAL A 607 -9.76 9.54 17.96
C VAL A 607 -10.44 8.26 18.47
N LEU A 608 -11.52 7.81 17.83
CA LEU A 608 -12.09 6.49 18.11
C LEU A 608 -11.09 5.36 17.80
N GLY A 609 -10.16 5.61 16.87
CA GLY A 609 -9.06 4.71 16.55
C GLY A 609 -9.47 3.36 15.93
N LYS A 610 -10.68 3.24 15.40
CA LYS A 610 -11.17 2.00 14.77
C LYS A 610 -10.90 2.02 13.28
N PRO A 611 -10.10 1.10 12.72
CA PRO A 611 -9.93 0.99 11.27
C PRO A 611 -11.22 0.55 10.55
N ALA A 612 -11.31 0.84 9.25
CA ALA A 612 -12.39 0.35 8.40
C ALA A 612 -12.31 -1.16 8.19
N GLY A 613 -13.47 -1.80 8.11
CA GLY A 613 -13.65 -3.12 7.53
C GLY A 613 -14.21 -3.03 6.11
N ARG A 614 -13.97 -4.08 5.29
CA ARG A 614 -14.62 -4.23 4.01
C ARG A 614 -16.05 -4.72 4.22
N LEU A 615 -17.02 -3.90 3.84
CA LEU A 615 -18.45 -4.16 4.03
C LEU A 615 -18.97 -5.13 2.95
N SER A 616 -18.59 -4.92 1.70
CA SER A 616 -18.96 -5.78 0.57
C SER A 616 -17.91 -5.77 -0.53
N SER A 617 -17.92 -6.82 -1.36
CA SER A 617 -17.10 -6.96 -2.57
C SER A 617 -17.80 -7.88 -3.56
N ASP A 618 -17.68 -7.57 -4.86
CA ASP A 618 -18.02 -8.51 -5.96
C ASP A 618 -16.78 -9.01 -6.70
N GLY A 619 -15.57 -8.71 -6.15
CA GLY A 619 -14.28 -9.00 -6.75
C GLY A 619 -13.72 -7.83 -7.58
N TRP A 620 -14.56 -6.93 -8.09
CA TRP A 620 -14.16 -5.78 -8.92
C TRP A 620 -14.50 -4.43 -8.29
N VAL A 621 -15.44 -4.40 -7.36
CA VAL A 621 -15.79 -3.20 -6.61
C VAL A 621 -15.91 -3.54 -5.12
N ASP A 622 -15.39 -2.67 -4.27
CA ASP A 622 -15.36 -2.85 -2.83
C ASP A 622 -16.02 -1.66 -2.12
N VAL A 623 -16.78 -1.93 -1.08
CA VAL A 623 -17.26 -0.93 -0.13
C VAL A 623 -16.54 -1.11 1.20
N TRP A 624 -15.88 -0.07 1.66
CA TRP A 624 -15.21 -0.03 2.96
C TRP A 624 -15.88 1.01 3.85
N ALA A 625 -16.04 0.69 5.14
CA ALA A 625 -16.69 1.59 6.08
C ALA A 625 -15.97 1.64 7.43
N ARG A 626 -15.86 2.84 7.98
CA ARG A 626 -15.21 3.14 9.25
C ARG A 626 -16.13 3.96 10.14
N PRO A 627 -16.44 3.53 11.37
CA PRO A 627 -17.13 4.37 12.33
C PRO A 627 -16.22 5.49 12.82
N LEU A 628 -16.77 6.68 13.00
CA LEU A 628 -16.08 7.86 13.51
C LEU A 628 -16.57 8.22 14.91
N GLU A 629 -15.78 8.98 15.65
CA GLU A 629 -16.04 9.37 17.05
C GLU A 629 -17.35 10.14 17.20
N ASP A 630 -17.73 10.94 16.22
CA ASP A 630 -18.97 11.73 16.21
C ASP A 630 -20.23 10.92 15.85
N GLY A 631 -20.12 9.60 15.73
CA GLY A 631 -21.22 8.69 15.40
C GLY A 631 -21.57 8.60 13.91
N SER A 632 -20.85 9.32 13.03
CA SER A 632 -20.96 9.18 11.58
C SER A 632 -20.10 8.03 11.06
N MET A 633 -20.26 7.72 9.77
CA MET A 633 -19.47 6.71 9.06
C MET A 633 -18.66 7.37 7.94
N ALA A 634 -17.36 7.09 7.86
CA ALA A 634 -16.58 7.32 6.65
C ALA A 634 -16.71 6.09 5.74
N VAL A 635 -17.08 6.31 4.48
CA VAL A 635 -17.37 5.24 3.52
C VAL A 635 -16.61 5.48 2.24
N GLY A 636 -15.85 4.47 1.80
CA GLY A 636 -15.17 4.45 0.50
C GLY A 636 -15.85 3.46 -0.44
N LEU A 637 -16.30 3.97 -1.59
CA LEU A 637 -16.71 3.16 -2.72
C LEU A 637 -15.52 3.03 -3.66
N PHE A 638 -14.89 1.87 -3.73
CA PHE A 638 -13.67 1.61 -4.50
C PHE A 638 -13.98 0.79 -5.74
N ASN A 639 -13.57 1.30 -6.89
CA ASN A 639 -13.69 0.59 -8.15
C ASN A 639 -12.31 0.05 -8.57
N ARG A 640 -12.14 -1.26 -8.55
CA ARG A 640 -10.91 -1.95 -8.98
C ARG A 640 -11.00 -2.43 -10.44
N SER A 641 -12.14 -2.18 -11.10
CA SER A 641 -12.34 -2.60 -12.50
C SER A 641 -11.71 -1.61 -13.48
N PRO A 642 -11.43 -2.05 -14.72
CA PRO A 642 -10.82 -1.21 -15.75
C PRO A 642 -11.77 -0.16 -16.35
N GLU A 643 -13.04 -0.14 -15.95
CA GLU A 643 -14.06 0.76 -16.48
C GLU A 643 -14.83 1.45 -15.34
N PRO A 644 -15.45 2.61 -15.57
CA PRO A 644 -16.28 3.25 -14.53
C PRO A 644 -17.42 2.33 -14.06
N ALA A 645 -17.69 2.29 -12.76
CA ALA A 645 -18.70 1.44 -12.15
C ALA A 645 -19.75 2.24 -11.37
N ALA A 646 -21.03 1.90 -11.55
CA ALA A 646 -22.09 2.41 -10.68
C ALA A 646 -22.07 1.61 -9.38
N MET A 647 -21.89 2.29 -8.24
CA MET A 647 -21.80 1.67 -6.92
C MET A 647 -22.79 2.29 -5.96
N SER A 648 -23.19 1.53 -4.94
CA SER A 648 -24.07 2.01 -3.89
C SER A 648 -23.76 1.35 -2.56
N VAL A 649 -24.17 2.02 -1.46
CA VAL A 649 -24.16 1.49 -0.10
C VAL A 649 -25.50 1.80 0.56
N LYS A 650 -26.13 0.80 1.17
CA LYS A 650 -27.37 1.00 1.94
C LYS A 650 -27.02 1.46 3.34
N PHE A 651 -27.79 2.42 3.86
CA PHE A 651 -27.56 2.94 5.21
C PHE A 651 -27.78 1.88 6.29
N SER A 652 -28.66 0.91 6.05
CA SER A 652 -28.87 -0.23 6.95
C SER A 652 -27.63 -1.10 7.10
N GLU A 653 -26.78 -1.21 6.06
CA GLU A 653 -25.49 -1.95 6.11
C GLU A 653 -24.45 -1.22 6.97
N LEU A 654 -24.62 0.11 7.15
CA LEU A 654 -23.78 0.95 8.01
C LEU A 654 -24.33 1.06 9.45
N GLY A 655 -25.45 0.38 9.77
CA GLY A 655 -26.14 0.55 11.05
C GLY A 655 -26.91 1.87 11.17
N LEU A 656 -27.10 2.59 10.05
CA LEU A 656 -27.83 3.85 9.99
C LEU A 656 -29.24 3.64 9.44
N SER A 657 -30.17 4.54 9.76
CA SER A 657 -31.56 4.46 9.30
C SER A 657 -32.12 5.83 8.93
N GLY A 658 -33.05 5.84 7.97
CA GLY A 658 -33.73 7.04 7.51
C GLY A 658 -32.85 7.94 6.65
N SER A 659 -33.14 9.24 6.69
CA SER A 659 -32.38 10.24 5.90
C SER A 659 -31.06 10.57 6.58
N GLN A 660 -29.97 10.51 5.83
CA GLN A 660 -28.63 10.84 6.30
C GLN A 660 -28.03 11.93 5.43
N ARG A 661 -27.26 12.84 6.03
CA ARG A 661 -26.43 13.78 5.27
C ARG A 661 -25.24 13.05 4.68
N VAL A 662 -24.86 13.43 3.46
CA VAL A 662 -23.71 12.88 2.75
C VAL A 662 -22.76 14.02 2.39
N ARG A 663 -21.48 13.87 2.73
CA ARG A 663 -20.43 14.85 2.43
C ARG A 663 -19.30 14.19 1.66
N ASP A 664 -18.98 14.74 0.51
CA ASP A 664 -17.79 14.39 -0.27
C ASP A 664 -16.53 14.92 0.44
N LEU A 665 -15.63 14.03 0.83
CA LEU A 665 -14.45 14.41 1.60
C LEU A 665 -13.32 14.95 0.73
N TRP A 666 -13.20 14.47 -0.53
CA TRP A 666 -12.21 14.99 -1.45
C TRP A 666 -12.52 16.42 -1.89
N GLN A 667 -13.77 16.71 -2.18
CA GLN A 667 -14.21 18.05 -2.58
C GLN A 667 -14.58 18.93 -1.37
N GLN A 668 -14.63 18.37 -0.15
CA GLN A 668 -15.12 19.04 1.07
C GLN A 668 -16.50 19.67 0.85
N LYS A 669 -17.36 18.97 0.14
CA LYS A 669 -18.66 19.46 -0.32
C LYS A 669 -19.81 18.65 0.28
N ASP A 670 -20.82 19.36 0.80
CA ASP A 670 -22.07 18.74 1.20
C ASP A 670 -22.88 18.33 -0.04
N LEU A 671 -23.22 17.05 -0.15
CA LEU A 671 -24.02 16.49 -1.24
C LEU A 671 -25.53 16.50 -0.91
N GLY A 672 -25.91 17.00 0.27
CA GLY A 672 -27.28 17.02 0.75
C GLY A 672 -27.66 15.75 1.52
N ALA A 673 -28.97 15.56 1.74
CA ALA A 673 -29.52 14.41 2.42
C ALA A 673 -29.94 13.34 1.40
N SER A 674 -29.59 12.10 1.68
CA SER A 674 -30.05 10.92 0.94
C SER A 674 -30.87 10.02 1.85
N ARG A 675 -31.81 9.27 1.28
CA ARG A 675 -32.65 8.34 2.01
C ARG A 675 -32.28 6.90 1.66
N ASP A 676 -32.12 6.10 2.71
CA ASP A 676 -31.90 4.64 2.64
C ASP A 676 -30.61 4.18 2.00
N GLN A 677 -30.03 4.92 1.03
CA GLN A 677 -28.76 4.57 0.36
C GLN A 677 -28.05 5.80 -0.20
N PHE A 678 -26.76 5.66 -0.47
CA PHE A 678 -25.96 6.55 -1.29
C PHE A 678 -25.46 5.80 -2.53
N SER A 679 -25.45 6.46 -3.68
CA SER A 679 -24.99 5.89 -4.96
C SER A 679 -24.13 6.88 -5.71
N ALA A 680 -23.09 6.39 -6.39
CA ALA A 680 -22.21 7.18 -7.23
C ALA A 680 -21.63 6.35 -8.37
N THR A 681 -21.21 7.02 -9.47
CA THR A 681 -20.36 6.42 -10.48
C THR A 681 -18.92 6.64 -10.06
N VAL A 682 -18.16 5.56 -9.88
CA VAL A 682 -16.77 5.58 -9.46
C VAL A 682 -15.89 5.35 -10.70
N PRO A 683 -14.92 6.21 -11.00
CA PRO A 683 -14.05 6.05 -12.17
C PRO A 683 -13.18 4.78 -12.06
N ARG A 684 -12.55 4.39 -13.17
CA ARG A 684 -11.56 3.31 -13.21
C ARG A 684 -10.51 3.51 -12.10
N HIS A 685 -10.21 2.44 -11.35
CA HIS A 685 -9.24 2.42 -10.24
C HIS A 685 -9.44 3.54 -9.20
N GLY A 686 -10.60 4.16 -9.21
CA GLY A 686 -10.93 5.34 -8.41
C GLY A 686 -11.67 5.02 -7.12
N VAL A 687 -11.93 6.09 -6.38
CA VAL A 687 -12.70 6.06 -5.14
C VAL A 687 -13.66 7.25 -5.05
N VAL A 688 -14.83 7.01 -4.51
CA VAL A 688 -15.70 8.05 -3.93
C VAL A 688 -15.65 7.88 -2.42
N LEU A 689 -15.08 8.87 -1.73
CA LEU A 689 -14.92 8.87 -0.28
C LEU A 689 -15.89 9.87 0.35
N VAL A 690 -16.83 9.37 1.14
CA VAL A 690 -17.88 10.20 1.75
C VAL A 690 -17.97 9.99 3.25
N LYS A 691 -18.44 11.02 3.95
CA LYS A 691 -18.91 10.94 5.33
C LYS A 691 -20.43 10.90 5.33
N ILE A 692 -21.02 9.92 6.04
CA ILE A 692 -22.46 9.69 6.12
C ILE A 692 -22.88 9.72 7.59
N GLY A 693 -23.85 10.58 7.92
CA GLY A 693 -24.36 10.72 9.30
C GLY A 693 -25.43 11.79 9.41
N LYS A 694 -25.89 12.04 10.64
CA LYS A 694 -26.91 13.08 10.94
C LYS A 694 -26.34 14.49 10.88
#